data_c2c4d02a913e7ba308c5ec8f52c3d6dc
#
_entry.id   c2c4d02a913e7ba308c5ec8f52c3d6dc
#
_cell.length_a   1.000
_cell.length_b   1.000
_cell.length_c   1.000
_cell.angle_alpha   90.00
_cell.angle_beta   90.00
_cell.angle_gamma   90.00
#
_symmetry.space_group_name_H-M   'P 1'
#
loop_
_entity.id
_entity.type
_entity.pdbx_description
1 polymer ?
#
loop_
_entity_poly.entity_id
_entity_poly.type
_entity_poly.pdbx_seq_one_letter_code
_entity_poly.pdbx_strand_id
1 'polypeptide(L)'
;MYVDPGIDTSASNLKWVLPYCKPDLPRVVGALLLFIANNTMALTIPILSGIIVDRVIVGGHADELPRLCGLMILMTIIRVGARYGYQMWMERFGQNSVYRLVSDEYEKLHELDFTYFNHTRTGDIMSRLTSDTDAIRHCLSWVSYQIADCVVMFVGALCVMFAIDWRLALVLACVTPFIFVLTRGLSTHAHPLFFAIRNSLASLNSMVEENIEGNRVVKAFVREPYETEKFDEHNDDYMQRNMALAYNSRKYMPWLDGLGFSLQLITLGLGGFLVIKGYMTLGNLVSFNSFLWMIDGPVRQSGWLINDWQRFNASCIKIRKLLTEQPRIVEKPDAVEAVKQAVTIVEQVKHDDEATGATGAPVASGTSGAQQSTERKSCPLHIKGDIRFDHVSFAFPDDPETPILKDLDFTVPAGSKLGILGETGAGKSTLVSLISRFYDPTVGHVLIDGIDARDWPLATLRSQVCIVAQDTFLFSDTIGGNIGFGASGDSDDRYIQKMAQIAGADNFIRSMPQGYDTVVGERGVGLSGGQKQRLSLARALADNPSILIMDDTTSAVDMETEAEIQKHLKEMDGGKTIVAIAHRISSVKDSDLILVLEHGRIVERGTHAELVAAHGRYWDIYHKQLGLQSGVAQGF
;
A
#
# COMPACT_ATOMS: atom_id res chain seq x y z
N MET A 1 7.22 19.52 -1.80
CA MET A 1 7.69 18.34 -1.08
C MET A 1 8.28 18.83 0.24
N TYR A 2 7.45 18.89 1.29
CA TYR A 2 7.87 19.36 2.62
C TYR A 2 8.65 18.20 3.27
N VAL A 3 9.95 18.34 3.37
CA VAL A 3 10.82 17.41 4.07
C VAL A 3 10.94 17.93 5.50
N ASP A 4 10.46 17.17 6.45
CA ASP A 4 10.55 17.49 7.88
C ASP A 4 12.03 17.41 8.31
N PRO A 5 12.66 18.51 8.78
CA PRO A 5 14.12 18.55 9.03
C PRO A 5 14.59 17.66 10.19
N GLY A 6 13.68 16.99 10.91
CA GLY A 6 14.01 16.12 12.06
C GLY A 6 14.26 14.64 11.73
N ILE A 7 14.00 14.19 10.49
CA ILE A 7 13.98 12.75 10.14
C ILE A 7 15.15 12.33 9.22
N ASP A 8 16.01 13.25 8.82
CA ASP A 8 16.78 13.17 7.58
C ASP A 8 18.27 12.82 7.74
N THR A 9 18.63 11.86 8.57
CA THR A 9 19.98 11.28 8.49
C THR A 9 19.91 9.79 8.11
N SER A 10 20.76 9.36 7.19
CA SER A 10 20.92 7.95 6.81
C SER A 10 21.16 7.04 8.03
N ALA A 11 21.82 7.56 9.07
CA ALA A 11 22.02 6.89 10.34
C ALA A 11 20.69 6.68 11.11
N SER A 12 19.72 7.60 10.99
CA SER A 12 18.39 7.45 11.58
C SER A 12 17.59 6.35 10.89
N ASN A 13 17.68 6.25 9.55
CA ASN A 13 16.97 5.24 8.77
C ASN A 13 17.51 3.83 9.05
N LEU A 14 18.82 3.67 9.16
CA LEU A 14 19.41 2.39 9.52
C LEU A 14 19.01 1.96 10.94
N LYS A 15 19.01 2.89 11.91
CA LYS A 15 18.54 2.61 13.27
C LYS A 15 17.07 2.21 13.31
N TRP A 16 16.24 2.82 12.45
CA TRP A 16 14.82 2.50 12.37
C TRP A 16 14.57 1.09 11.81
N VAL A 17 15.36 0.62 10.83
CA VAL A 17 15.24 -0.74 10.27
C VAL A 17 15.82 -1.80 11.20
N LEU A 18 16.73 -1.45 12.12
CA LEU A 18 17.46 -2.38 12.98
C LEU A 18 16.57 -3.34 13.81
N PRO A 19 15.42 -2.93 14.40
CA PRO A 19 14.51 -3.83 15.09
C PRO A 19 14.06 -5.02 14.24
N TYR A 20 13.78 -4.81 12.96
CA TYR A 20 13.39 -5.85 12.02
C TYR A 20 14.51 -6.83 11.70
N CYS A 21 15.76 -6.37 11.87
CA CYS A 21 16.97 -7.13 11.60
C CYS A 21 17.45 -7.98 12.79
N LYS A 22 17.16 -7.56 14.04
CA LYS A 22 17.66 -8.19 15.27
C LYS A 22 17.48 -9.70 15.36
N PRO A 23 16.33 -10.29 15.00
CA PRO A 23 16.13 -11.75 15.15
C PRO A 23 17.07 -12.60 14.28
N ASP A 24 17.56 -12.03 13.16
CA ASP A 24 18.41 -12.73 12.21
C ASP A 24 19.91 -12.38 12.34
N LEU A 25 20.29 -11.64 13.38
CA LEU A 25 21.67 -11.22 13.63
C LEU A 25 22.67 -12.40 13.71
N PRO A 26 22.36 -13.57 14.28
CA PRO A 26 23.26 -14.72 14.27
C PRO A 26 23.63 -15.17 12.84
N ARG A 27 22.71 -15.08 11.88
CA ARG A 27 22.99 -15.39 10.46
C ARG A 27 23.97 -14.41 9.84
N VAL A 28 23.83 -13.11 10.19
CA VAL A 28 24.76 -12.06 9.72
C VAL A 28 26.18 -12.32 10.25
N VAL A 29 26.32 -12.73 11.52
CA VAL A 29 27.61 -13.07 12.10
C VAL A 29 28.23 -14.28 11.39
N GLY A 30 27.44 -15.32 11.13
CA GLY A 30 27.92 -16.48 10.35
C GLY A 30 28.30 -16.11 8.91
N ALA A 31 27.49 -15.24 8.25
CA ALA A 31 27.80 -14.72 6.93
C ALA A 31 29.10 -13.91 6.92
N LEU A 32 29.37 -13.11 7.96
CA LEU A 32 30.61 -12.35 8.10
C LEU A 32 31.84 -13.25 8.18
N LEU A 33 31.78 -14.37 8.90
CA LEU A 33 32.89 -15.33 8.96
C LEU A 33 33.20 -15.94 7.59
N LEU A 34 32.16 -16.36 6.85
CA LEU A 34 32.32 -16.88 5.49
C LEU A 34 32.81 -15.80 4.51
N PHE A 35 32.35 -14.56 4.68
CA PHE A 35 32.79 -13.41 3.91
C PHE A 35 34.29 -13.13 4.11
N ILE A 36 34.77 -13.14 5.36
CA ILE A 36 36.19 -12.97 5.67
C ILE A 36 37.01 -14.11 5.03
N ALA A 37 36.56 -15.35 5.15
CA ALA A 37 37.22 -16.49 4.52
C ALA A 37 37.30 -16.34 2.98
N ASN A 38 36.18 -15.96 2.34
CA ASN A 38 36.13 -15.70 0.90
C ASN A 38 37.17 -14.64 0.47
N ASN A 39 37.21 -13.51 1.18
CA ASN A 39 38.08 -12.39 0.81
C ASN A 39 39.55 -12.66 1.09
N THR A 40 39.87 -13.36 2.18
CA THR A 40 41.26 -13.82 2.45
C THR A 40 41.77 -14.74 1.34
N MET A 41 40.92 -15.69 0.89
CA MET A 41 41.29 -16.56 -0.24
C MET A 41 41.41 -15.80 -1.55
N ALA A 42 40.54 -14.81 -1.80
CA ALA A 42 40.60 -13.97 -2.98
C ALA A 42 41.91 -13.20 -3.09
N LEU A 43 42.44 -12.67 -1.98
CA LEU A 43 43.72 -11.98 -1.91
C LEU A 43 44.92 -12.93 -1.99
N THR A 44 44.75 -14.19 -1.56
CA THR A 44 45.88 -15.18 -1.56
C THR A 44 46.12 -15.79 -2.93
N ILE A 45 45.09 -15.97 -3.77
CA ILE A 45 45.21 -16.62 -5.09
C ILE A 45 46.21 -15.89 -6.01
N PRO A 46 46.21 -14.54 -6.17
CA PRO A 46 47.22 -13.85 -6.96
C PRO A 46 48.64 -14.04 -6.45
N ILE A 47 48.83 -14.14 -5.12
CA ILE A 47 50.13 -14.39 -4.51
C ILE A 47 50.64 -15.79 -4.88
N LEU A 48 49.76 -16.80 -4.80
CA LEU A 48 50.11 -18.16 -5.23
C LEU A 48 50.48 -18.23 -6.71
N SER A 49 49.78 -17.48 -7.57
CA SER A 49 50.12 -17.37 -8.99
C SER A 49 51.52 -16.84 -9.18
N GLY A 50 51.93 -15.82 -8.43
CA GLY A 50 53.29 -15.32 -8.44
C GLY A 50 54.33 -16.35 -7.96
N ILE A 51 54.05 -17.09 -6.90
CA ILE A 51 54.89 -18.16 -6.37
C ILE A 51 55.11 -19.27 -7.44
N ILE A 52 54.08 -19.63 -8.20
CA ILE A 52 54.19 -20.59 -9.30
C ILE A 52 55.14 -20.07 -10.35
N VAL A 53 55.04 -18.81 -10.73
CA VAL A 53 55.96 -18.21 -11.72
C VAL A 53 57.41 -18.25 -11.22
N ASP A 54 57.66 -17.84 -9.98
CA ASP A 54 59.03 -17.75 -9.45
C ASP A 54 59.65 -19.13 -9.20
N ARG A 55 58.94 -20.08 -8.56
CA ARG A 55 59.50 -21.38 -8.18
C ARG A 55 59.49 -22.40 -9.32
N VAL A 56 58.36 -22.46 -10.06
CA VAL A 56 58.18 -23.51 -11.05
C VAL A 56 58.78 -23.08 -12.40
N ILE A 57 58.44 -21.88 -12.88
CA ILE A 57 58.85 -21.44 -14.22
C ILE A 57 60.29 -20.95 -14.20
N VAL A 58 60.64 -20.02 -13.31
CA VAL A 58 61.97 -19.42 -13.24
C VAL A 58 62.95 -20.35 -12.50
N GLY A 59 62.52 -20.97 -11.39
CA GLY A 59 63.35 -21.86 -10.60
C GLY A 59 63.48 -23.29 -11.14
N GLY A 60 62.70 -23.67 -12.16
CA GLY A 60 62.76 -24.98 -12.80
C GLY A 60 62.22 -26.18 -12.00
N HIS A 61 61.52 -25.91 -10.89
CA HIS A 61 60.97 -26.95 -10.01
C HIS A 61 59.59 -27.44 -10.50
N ALA A 62 59.57 -28.13 -11.64
CA ALA A 62 58.31 -28.62 -12.25
C ALA A 62 57.57 -29.63 -11.40
N ASP A 63 58.19 -30.29 -10.47
CA ASP A 63 57.65 -31.23 -9.50
C ASP A 63 56.71 -30.57 -8.49
N GLU A 64 56.87 -29.28 -8.18
CA GLU A 64 55.97 -28.53 -7.29
C GLU A 64 54.68 -28.07 -7.99
N LEU A 65 54.61 -28.05 -9.33
CA LEU A 65 53.47 -27.53 -10.09
C LEU A 65 52.14 -28.22 -9.73
N PRO A 66 52.04 -29.57 -9.70
CA PRO A 66 50.76 -30.22 -9.37
C PRO A 66 50.25 -29.88 -7.97
N ARG A 67 51.16 -29.71 -7.01
CA ARG A 67 50.81 -29.37 -5.61
C ARG A 67 50.30 -27.95 -5.52
N LEU A 68 50.95 -26.99 -6.15
CA LEU A 68 50.52 -25.57 -6.10
C LEU A 68 49.22 -25.35 -6.90
N CYS A 69 49.07 -25.97 -8.06
CA CYS A 69 47.80 -25.95 -8.81
C CYS A 69 46.66 -26.63 -8.02
N GLY A 70 46.91 -27.77 -7.40
CA GLY A 70 45.96 -28.45 -6.54
C GLY A 70 45.50 -27.58 -5.36
N LEU A 71 46.44 -26.85 -4.73
CA LEU A 71 46.13 -25.89 -3.67
C LEU A 71 45.25 -24.72 -4.19
N MET A 72 45.56 -24.15 -5.35
CA MET A 72 44.75 -23.09 -5.96
C MET A 72 43.33 -23.56 -6.29
N ILE A 73 43.20 -24.77 -6.83
CA ILE A 73 41.88 -25.37 -7.10
C ILE A 73 41.11 -25.56 -5.80
N LEU A 74 41.74 -26.14 -4.77
CA LEU A 74 41.10 -26.35 -3.46
C LEU A 74 40.64 -25.01 -2.85
N MET A 75 41.51 -24.00 -2.84
CA MET A 75 41.15 -22.65 -2.35
C MET A 75 40.01 -22.04 -3.14
N THR A 76 39.99 -22.22 -4.47
CA THR A 76 38.89 -21.72 -5.32
C THR A 76 37.58 -22.42 -4.99
N ILE A 77 37.57 -23.73 -4.78
CA ILE A 77 36.39 -24.50 -4.41
C ILE A 77 35.84 -24.02 -3.04
N ILE A 78 36.73 -23.88 -2.04
CA ILE A 78 36.34 -23.39 -0.71
C ILE A 78 35.80 -21.95 -0.80
N ARG A 79 36.46 -21.10 -1.60
CA ARG A 79 36.01 -19.72 -1.84
C ARG A 79 34.63 -19.67 -2.47
N VAL A 80 34.34 -20.48 -3.49
CA VAL A 80 33.01 -20.56 -4.12
C VAL A 80 31.96 -21.03 -3.11
N GLY A 81 32.27 -22.06 -2.31
CA GLY A 81 31.38 -22.53 -1.24
C GLY A 81 31.11 -21.47 -0.18
N ALA A 82 32.16 -20.76 0.28
CA ALA A 82 32.03 -19.66 1.23
C ALA A 82 31.19 -18.50 0.67
N ARG A 83 31.43 -18.15 -0.60
CA ARG A 83 30.65 -17.12 -1.32
C ARG A 83 29.17 -17.48 -1.39
N TYR A 84 28.87 -18.71 -1.81
CA TYR A 84 27.49 -19.21 -1.86
C TYR A 84 26.82 -19.14 -0.46
N GLY A 85 27.54 -19.60 0.56
CA GLY A 85 27.05 -19.62 1.94
C GLY A 85 26.69 -18.23 2.47
N TYR A 86 27.64 -17.26 2.37
CA TYR A 86 27.36 -15.93 2.90
C TYR A 86 26.28 -15.18 2.09
N GLN A 87 26.25 -15.33 0.76
CA GLN A 87 25.23 -14.72 -0.07
C GLN A 87 23.84 -15.27 0.26
N MET A 88 23.71 -16.60 0.44
CA MET A 88 22.45 -17.24 0.83
C MET A 88 21.97 -16.78 2.22
N TRP A 89 22.90 -16.64 3.18
CA TRP A 89 22.53 -16.18 4.52
C TRP A 89 22.15 -14.70 4.54
N MET A 90 22.84 -13.86 3.77
CA MET A 90 22.47 -12.43 3.63
C MET A 90 21.14 -12.26 2.90
N GLU A 91 20.85 -13.07 1.87
CA GLU A 91 19.56 -13.02 1.18
C GLU A 91 18.41 -13.43 2.14
N ARG A 92 18.60 -14.53 2.90
CA ARG A 92 17.60 -14.93 3.92
C ARG A 92 17.41 -13.87 5.00
N PHE A 93 18.48 -13.21 5.41
CA PHE A 93 18.41 -12.09 6.34
C PHE A 93 17.57 -10.94 5.80
N GLY A 94 17.81 -10.52 4.55
CA GLY A 94 17.05 -9.46 3.89
C GLY A 94 15.57 -9.84 3.74
N GLN A 95 15.28 -11.05 3.26
CA GLN A 95 13.91 -11.55 3.08
C GLN A 95 13.12 -11.61 4.39
N ASN A 96 13.71 -12.15 5.46
CA ASN A 96 13.05 -12.25 6.76
C ASN A 96 12.78 -10.85 7.37
N SER A 97 13.71 -9.91 7.20
CA SER A 97 13.56 -8.55 7.71
C SER A 97 12.43 -7.81 7.01
N VAL A 98 12.35 -7.95 5.68
CA VAL A 98 11.29 -7.33 4.88
C VAL A 98 9.94 -8.01 5.08
N TYR A 99 9.91 -9.33 5.25
CA TYR A 99 8.67 -10.03 5.59
C TYR A 99 7.98 -9.42 6.83
N ARG A 100 8.74 -9.14 7.90
CA ARG A 100 8.20 -8.49 9.10
C ARG A 100 7.75 -7.07 8.81
N LEU A 101 8.54 -6.32 8.04
CA LEU A 101 8.22 -4.94 7.67
C LEU A 101 6.91 -4.85 6.88
N VAL A 102 6.74 -5.70 5.85
CA VAL A 102 5.51 -5.76 5.03
C VAL A 102 4.30 -6.17 5.88
N SER A 103 4.49 -7.08 6.85
CA SER A 103 3.42 -7.46 7.77
C SER A 103 2.95 -6.27 8.61
N ASP A 104 3.89 -5.48 9.16
CA ASP A 104 3.57 -4.27 9.93
C ASP A 104 2.94 -3.19 9.05
N GLU A 105 3.41 -3.02 7.79
CA GLU A 105 2.80 -2.08 6.83
C GLU A 105 1.35 -2.47 6.50
N TYR A 106 1.12 -3.76 6.29
CA TYR A 106 -0.22 -4.27 5.97
C TYR A 106 -1.17 -4.12 7.16
N GLU A 107 -0.73 -4.45 8.37
CA GLU A 107 -1.48 -4.23 9.61
C GLU A 107 -1.82 -2.75 9.78
N LYS A 108 -0.82 -1.88 9.58
CA LYS A 108 -1.01 -0.43 9.67
C LYS A 108 -2.02 0.12 8.67
N LEU A 109 -2.02 -0.38 7.44
CA LEU A 109 -3.02 0.03 6.44
C LEU A 109 -4.46 -0.32 6.88
N HIS A 110 -4.66 -1.40 7.64
CA HIS A 110 -5.99 -1.75 8.17
C HIS A 110 -6.41 -0.92 9.38
N GLU A 111 -5.45 -0.31 10.08
CA GLU A 111 -5.73 0.63 11.19
C GLU A 111 -6.13 2.03 10.70
N LEU A 112 -5.66 2.43 9.51
CA LEU A 112 -5.86 3.77 8.99
C LEU A 112 -7.31 3.99 8.54
N ASP A 113 -7.79 5.21 8.73
CA ASP A 113 -9.14 5.66 8.37
C ASP A 113 -9.25 6.12 6.90
N PHE A 114 -10.49 6.39 6.46
CA PHE A 114 -10.78 6.82 5.09
C PHE A 114 -10.08 8.10 4.68
N THR A 115 -9.75 8.99 5.62
CA THR A 115 -9.05 10.25 5.33
C THR A 115 -7.71 9.98 4.67
N TYR A 116 -6.95 9.00 5.17
CA TYR A 116 -5.68 8.62 4.57
C TYR A 116 -5.84 8.12 3.13
N PHE A 117 -6.83 7.24 2.88
CA PHE A 117 -7.06 6.64 1.57
C PHE A 117 -7.59 7.65 0.54
N ASN A 118 -8.36 8.65 0.97
CA ASN A 118 -8.84 9.71 0.09
C ASN A 118 -7.71 10.61 -0.44
N HIS A 119 -6.61 10.77 0.34
CA HIS A 119 -5.47 11.61 -0.04
C HIS A 119 -4.32 10.84 -0.67
N THR A 120 -4.29 9.52 -0.49
CA THR A 120 -3.18 8.70 -0.97
C THR A 120 -3.64 7.83 -2.13
N ARG A 121 -2.99 7.96 -3.27
CA ARG A 121 -3.31 7.14 -4.44
C ARG A 121 -3.00 5.67 -4.14
N THR A 122 -3.87 4.77 -4.58
CA THR A 122 -3.68 3.32 -4.43
C THR A 122 -2.32 2.85 -5.00
N GLY A 123 -1.89 3.43 -6.14
CA GLY A 123 -0.59 3.13 -6.74
C GLY A 123 0.61 3.50 -5.84
N ASP A 124 0.51 4.58 -5.05
CA ASP A 124 1.55 4.96 -4.11
C ASP A 124 1.64 3.97 -2.94
N ILE A 125 0.49 3.49 -2.46
CA ILE A 125 0.42 2.45 -1.41
C ILE A 125 1.03 1.15 -1.92
N MET A 126 0.64 0.71 -3.11
CA MET A 126 1.20 -0.49 -3.75
C MET A 126 2.70 -0.37 -3.99
N SER A 127 3.18 0.81 -4.39
CA SER A 127 4.62 1.08 -4.56
C SER A 127 5.39 0.94 -3.24
N ARG A 128 4.82 1.35 -2.10
CA ARG A 128 5.43 1.17 -0.77
C ARG A 128 5.55 -0.30 -0.40
N LEU A 129 4.48 -1.07 -0.55
CA LEU A 129 4.44 -2.51 -0.24
C LEU A 129 5.30 -3.37 -1.18
N THR A 130 5.68 -2.88 -2.36
CA THR A 130 6.43 -3.64 -3.36
C THR A 130 7.81 -3.06 -3.62
N SER A 131 7.91 -2.00 -4.42
CA SER A 131 9.18 -1.48 -4.91
C SER A 131 10.03 -0.79 -3.84
N ASP A 132 9.41 -0.12 -2.86
CA ASP A 132 10.13 0.53 -1.76
C ASP A 132 10.62 -0.50 -0.74
N THR A 133 9.82 -1.51 -0.41
CA THR A 133 10.24 -2.65 0.43
C THR A 133 11.33 -3.48 -0.25
N ASP A 134 11.24 -3.71 -1.57
CA ASP A 134 12.31 -4.38 -2.33
C ASP A 134 13.63 -3.59 -2.31
N ALA A 135 13.58 -2.27 -2.37
CA ALA A 135 14.79 -1.44 -2.23
C ALA A 135 15.45 -1.61 -0.84
N ILE A 136 14.64 -1.75 0.23
CA ILE A 136 15.17 -2.05 1.58
C ILE A 136 15.77 -3.45 1.62
N ARG A 137 15.08 -4.47 1.08
CA ARG A 137 15.58 -5.83 0.96
C ARG A 137 16.92 -5.86 0.24
N HIS A 138 16.98 -5.23 -0.94
CA HIS A 138 18.19 -5.18 -1.77
C HIS A 138 19.36 -4.54 -1.02
N CYS A 139 19.10 -3.47 -0.28
CA CYS A 139 20.13 -2.83 0.54
C CYS A 139 20.62 -3.75 1.66
N LEU A 140 19.72 -4.40 2.41
CA LEU A 140 20.07 -5.28 3.51
C LEU A 140 20.80 -6.55 3.05
N SER A 141 20.32 -7.16 1.95
CA SER A 141 20.87 -8.43 1.47
C SER A 141 22.11 -8.25 0.60
N TRP A 142 22.09 -7.31 -0.37
CA TRP A 142 23.14 -7.21 -1.39
C TRP A 142 24.08 -6.02 -1.18
N VAL A 143 23.54 -4.81 -1.07
CA VAL A 143 24.35 -3.57 -1.00
C VAL A 143 25.25 -3.57 0.24
N SER A 144 24.76 -4.06 1.36
CA SER A 144 25.51 -4.08 2.62
C SER A 144 26.81 -4.88 2.55
N TYR A 145 26.77 -6.10 2.04
CA TYR A 145 27.99 -6.88 1.90
C TYR A 145 28.84 -6.42 0.70
N GLN A 146 28.22 -5.88 -0.36
CA GLN A 146 28.95 -5.38 -1.51
C GLN A 146 29.80 -4.14 -1.18
N ILE A 147 29.28 -3.24 -0.32
CA ILE A 147 30.07 -2.12 0.22
C ILE A 147 31.26 -2.67 1.02
N ALA A 148 31.01 -3.65 1.91
CA ALA A 148 32.07 -4.28 2.68
C ALA A 148 33.10 -4.96 1.78
N ASP A 149 32.66 -5.67 0.73
CA ASP A 149 33.52 -6.34 -0.25
C ASP A 149 34.41 -5.34 -1.00
N CYS A 150 33.82 -4.25 -1.50
CA CYS A 150 34.56 -3.18 -2.15
C CYS A 150 35.64 -2.58 -1.24
N VAL A 151 35.31 -2.31 0.03
CA VAL A 151 36.27 -1.74 0.98
C VAL A 151 37.40 -2.73 1.30
N VAL A 152 37.03 -3.99 1.64
CA VAL A 152 38.03 -5.03 2.01
C VAL A 152 38.94 -5.37 0.85
N MET A 153 38.38 -5.51 -0.37
CA MET A 153 39.18 -5.79 -1.57
C MET A 153 40.08 -4.64 -1.94
N PHE A 154 39.60 -3.41 -1.93
CA PHE A 154 40.39 -2.23 -2.24
C PHE A 154 41.54 -2.03 -1.25
N VAL A 155 41.24 -2.03 0.05
CA VAL A 155 42.24 -1.86 1.10
C VAL A 155 43.20 -3.05 1.14
N GLY A 156 42.65 -4.28 1.07
CA GLY A 156 43.47 -5.51 1.06
C GLY A 156 44.42 -5.58 -0.12
N ALA A 157 43.94 -5.29 -1.34
CA ALA A 157 44.80 -5.26 -2.54
C ALA A 157 45.91 -4.21 -2.42
N LEU A 158 45.55 -2.99 -1.95
CA LEU A 158 46.56 -1.94 -1.72
C LEU A 158 47.63 -2.36 -0.69
N CYS A 159 47.21 -2.91 0.45
CA CYS A 159 48.15 -3.40 1.47
C CYS A 159 49.12 -4.45 0.91
N VAL A 160 48.61 -5.41 0.13
CA VAL A 160 49.45 -6.45 -0.47
C VAL A 160 50.38 -5.84 -1.54
N MET A 161 49.89 -4.93 -2.37
CA MET A 161 50.74 -4.24 -3.37
C MET A 161 51.89 -3.45 -2.72
N PHE A 162 51.60 -2.73 -1.64
CA PHE A 162 52.65 -2.04 -0.87
C PHE A 162 53.67 -3.01 -0.23
N ALA A 163 53.21 -4.18 0.20
CA ALA A 163 54.06 -5.22 0.78
C ALA A 163 54.96 -5.90 -0.28
N ILE A 164 54.49 -6.02 -1.53
CA ILE A 164 55.26 -6.58 -2.65
C ILE A 164 56.37 -5.61 -3.07
N ASP A 165 55.99 -4.39 -3.45
CA ASP A 165 56.97 -3.32 -3.78
C ASP A 165 56.32 -1.94 -3.58
N TRP A 166 56.77 -1.21 -2.55
CA TRP A 166 56.22 0.10 -2.20
C TRP A 166 56.49 1.17 -3.26
N ARG A 167 57.58 1.03 -4.07
CA ARG A 167 57.98 1.99 -5.12
C ARG A 167 56.95 1.98 -6.26
N LEU A 168 56.68 0.78 -6.75
CA LEU A 168 55.67 0.58 -7.80
C LEU A 168 54.27 0.97 -7.32
N ALA A 169 53.89 0.57 -6.10
CA ALA A 169 52.62 0.91 -5.49
C ALA A 169 52.43 2.43 -5.34
N LEU A 170 53.49 3.17 -4.96
CA LEU A 170 53.45 4.62 -4.82
C LEU A 170 53.23 5.34 -6.15
N VAL A 171 53.93 4.89 -7.22
CA VAL A 171 53.73 5.46 -8.56
C VAL A 171 52.30 5.28 -9.05
N LEU A 172 51.71 4.11 -8.82
CA LEU A 172 50.32 3.85 -9.19
C LEU A 172 49.35 4.64 -8.33
N ALA A 173 49.64 4.79 -7.03
CA ALA A 173 48.84 5.65 -6.13
C ALA A 173 48.85 7.11 -6.59
N CYS A 174 49.90 7.62 -7.22
CA CYS A 174 49.97 8.97 -7.81
C CYS A 174 49.03 9.15 -9.01
N VAL A 175 48.67 8.09 -9.73
CA VAL A 175 47.68 8.16 -10.84
C VAL A 175 46.23 8.19 -10.35
N THR A 176 45.98 7.59 -9.22
CA THR A 176 44.61 7.49 -8.64
C THR A 176 43.89 8.84 -8.47
N PRO A 177 44.55 9.94 -8.00
CA PRO A 177 43.90 11.25 -7.91
C PRO A 177 43.39 11.80 -9.25
N PHE A 178 44.14 11.52 -10.36
CA PHE A 178 43.69 11.95 -11.69
C PHE A 178 42.44 11.20 -12.15
N ILE A 179 42.36 9.90 -11.88
CA ILE A 179 41.17 9.10 -12.12
C ILE A 179 40.00 9.67 -11.30
N PHE A 180 40.23 10.00 -10.03
CA PHE A 180 39.22 10.57 -9.15
C PHE A 180 38.68 11.92 -9.68
N VAL A 181 39.54 12.83 -10.11
CA VAL A 181 39.19 14.14 -10.67
C VAL A 181 38.32 13.97 -11.93
N LEU A 182 38.75 13.08 -12.85
CA LEU A 182 37.98 12.81 -14.08
C LEU A 182 36.63 12.16 -13.78
N THR A 183 36.59 11.19 -12.87
CA THR A 183 35.34 10.54 -12.43
C THR A 183 34.38 11.53 -11.78
N ARG A 184 34.91 12.42 -10.93
CA ARG A 184 34.14 13.52 -10.34
C ARG A 184 33.58 14.45 -11.41
N GLY A 185 34.41 14.83 -12.41
CA GLY A 185 33.96 15.65 -13.54
C GLY A 185 32.84 14.99 -14.33
N LEU A 186 32.99 13.70 -14.67
CA LEU A 186 31.97 12.91 -15.34
C LEU A 186 30.66 12.90 -14.52
N SER A 187 30.74 12.57 -13.24
CA SER A 187 29.58 12.44 -12.34
C SER A 187 28.83 13.77 -12.18
N THR A 188 29.57 14.88 -11.95
CA THR A 188 28.97 16.20 -11.76
C THR A 188 28.17 16.67 -12.98
N HIS A 189 28.67 16.39 -14.19
CA HIS A 189 27.98 16.76 -15.43
C HIS A 189 26.90 15.75 -15.83
N ALA A 190 27.05 14.48 -15.47
CA ALA A 190 26.08 13.43 -15.77
C ALA A 190 24.81 13.57 -14.90
N HIS A 191 24.95 13.98 -13.63
CA HIS A 191 23.82 14.04 -12.68
C HIS A 191 22.64 14.90 -13.17
N PRO A 192 22.82 16.15 -13.62
CA PRO A 192 21.69 16.95 -14.16
C PRO A 192 21.08 16.35 -15.42
N LEU A 193 21.92 15.69 -16.26
CA LEU A 193 21.43 15.02 -17.48
C LEU A 193 20.57 13.81 -17.15
N PHE A 194 20.93 13.00 -16.16
CA PHE A 194 20.08 11.91 -15.68
C PHE A 194 18.73 12.43 -15.17
N PHE A 195 18.71 13.57 -14.48
CA PHE A 195 17.49 14.18 -14.01
C PHE A 195 16.61 14.66 -15.18
N ALA A 196 17.22 15.27 -16.20
CA ALA A 196 16.53 15.70 -17.42
C ALA A 196 15.92 14.51 -18.19
N ILE A 197 16.69 13.40 -18.33
CA ILE A 197 16.20 12.16 -18.95
C ILE A 197 15.00 11.61 -18.19
N ARG A 198 15.08 11.58 -16.85
CA ARG A 198 14.00 11.05 -16.00
C ARG A 198 12.72 11.86 -16.13
N ASN A 199 12.84 13.19 -16.19
CA ASN A 199 11.69 14.07 -16.38
C ASN A 199 11.06 13.90 -17.78
N SER A 200 11.88 13.80 -18.83
CA SER A 200 11.42 13.57 -20.19
C SER A 200 10.72 12.21 -20.31
N LEU A 201 11.29 11.16 -19.72
CA LEU A 201 10.65 9.83 -19.67
C LEU A 201 9.33 9.85 -18.89
N ALA A 202 9.25 10.59 -17.78
CA ALA A 202 8.01 10.75 -17.03
C ALA A 202 6.93 11.44 -17.86
N SER A 203 7.29 12.49 -18.63
CA SER A 203 6.37 13.17 -19.54
C SER A 203 5.88 12.25 -20.65
N LEU A 204 6.78 11.46 -21.25
CA LEU A 204 6.43 10.48 -22.27
C LEU A 204 5.48 9.41 -21.72
N ASN A 205 5.77 8.87 -20.53
CA ASN A 205 4.92 7.86 -19.89
C ASN A 205 3.53 8.40 -19.56
N SER A 206 3.43 9.64 -19.03
CA SER A 206 2.13 10.26 -18.74
C SER A 206 1.29 10.44 -20.01
N MET A 207 1.93 10.84 -21.12
CA MET A 207 1.25 10.97 -22.41
C MET A 207 0.74 9.61 -22.92
N VAL A 208 1.54 8.54 -22.79
CA VAL A 208 1.15 7.18 -23.17
C VAL A 208 0.00 6.68 -22.31
N GLU A 209 0.05 6.92 -20.98
CA GLU A 209 -1.02 6.56 -20.03
C GLU A 209 -2.33 7.24 -20.41
N GLU A 210 -2.30 8.57 -20.66
CA GLU A 210 -3.46 9.35 -21.12
C GLU A 210 -4.05 8.77 -22.42
N ASN A 211 -3.21 8.39 -23.38
CA ASN A 211 -3.64 7.80 -24.65
C ASN A 211 -4.26 6.41 -24.49
N ILE A 212 -3.73 5.58 -23.56
CA ILE A 212 -4.30 4.24 -23.28
C ILE A 212 -5.67 4.40 -22.62
N GLU A 213 -5.81 5.27 -21.62
CA GLU A 213 -7.08 5.54 -20.96
C GLU A 213 -8.10 6.17 -21.94
N GLY A 214 -7.65 7.15 -22.73
CA GLY A 214 -8.45 7.86 -23.72
C GLY A 214 -8.61 7.18 -25.07
N ASN A 215 -8.13 5.95 -25.27
CA ASN A 215 -8.09 5.28 -26.59
C ASN A 215 -9.46 5.24 -27.31
N ARG A 216 -10.55 5.08 -26.56
CA ARG A 216 -11.91 5.10 -27.14
C ARG A 216 -12.23 6.47 -27.76
N VAL A 217 -11.78 7.55 -27.13
CA VAL A 217 -11.98 8.93 -27.61
C VAL A 217 -11.13 9.16 -28.86
N VAL A 218 -9.84 8.78 -28.82
CA VAL A 218 -8.93 8.89 -29.97
C VAL A 218 -9.52 8.19 -31.19
N LYS A 219 -10.01 6.95 -31.00
CA LYS A 219 -10.64 6.18 -32.07
C LYS A 219 -11.97 6.76 -32.54
N ALA A 220 -12.81 7.26 -31.62
CA ALA A 220 -14.09 7.85 -31.97
C ALA A 220 -13.95 9.11 -32.83
N PHE A 221 -12.87 9.86 -32.65
CA PHE A 221 -12.58 11.09 -33.41
C PHE A 221 -11.56 10.89 -34.54
N VAL A 222 -11.06 9.67 -34.76
CA VAL A 222 -10.07 9.33 -35.82
C VAL A 222 -8.83 10.22 -35.72
N ARG A 223 -8.29 10.38 -34.51
CA ARG A 223 -7.16 11.25 -34.20
C ARG A 223 -5.84 10.52 -33.98
N GLU A 224 -5.71 9.26 -34.40
CA GLU A 224 -4.49 8.47 -34.27
C GLU A 224 -3.26 9.17 -34.88
N PRO A 225 -3.32 9.79 -36.09
CA PRO A 225 -2.15 10.47 -36.64
C PRO A 225 -1.66 11.65 -35.77
N TYR A 226 -2.58 12.42 -35.17
CA TYR A 226 -2.26 13.53 -34.28
C TYR A 226 -1.57 13.05 -32.98
N GLU A 227 -2.10 11.99 -32.38
CA GLU A 227 -1.50 11.43 -31.17
C GLU A 227 -0.14 10.78 -31.46
N THR A 228 0.06 10.22 -32.66
CA THR A 228 1.36 9.68 -33.09
C THR A 228 2.38 10.81 -33.25
N GLU A 229 2.02 11.92 -33.86
CA GLU A 229 2.90 13.11 -34.01
C GLU A 229 3.30 13.67 -32.64
N LYS A 230 2.36 13.80 -31.70
CA LYS A 230 2.60 14.23 -30.33
C LYS A 230 3.53 13.28 -29.58
N PHE A 231 3.36 11.95 -29.79
CA PHE A 231 4.26 10.93 -29.24
C PHE A 231 5.68 11.10 -29.79
N ASP A 232 5.83 11.31 -31.10
CA ASP A 232 7.13 11.47 -31.75
C ASP A 232 7.88 12.70 -31.21
N GLU A 233 7.21 13.82 -30.93
CA GLU A 233 7.82 14.99 -30.29
C GLU A 233 8.39 14.65 -28.89
N HIS A 234 7.63 13.97 -28.05
CA HIS A 234 8.09 13.57 -26.72
C HIS A 234 9.21 12.53 -26.77
N ASN A 235 9.14 11.61 -27.72
CA ASN A 235 10.16 10.60 -27.95
C ASN A 235 11.47 11.19 -28.49
N ASP A 236 11.37 12.20 -29.34
CA ASP A 236 12.55 12.95 -29.81
C ASP A 236 13.22 13.73 -28.68
N ASP A 237 12.47 14.41 -27.79
CA ASP A 237 13.05 15.05 -26.60
C ASP A 237 13.78 14.01 -25.72
N TYR A 238 13.13 12.86 -25.46
CA TYR A 238 13.75 11.78 -24.71
C TYR A 238 15.04 11.26 -25.36
N MET A 239 15.04 11.07 -26.68
CA MET A 239 16.22 10.68 -27.44
C MET A 239 17.33 11.74 -27.32
N GLN A 240 17.01 13.04 -27.50
CA GLN A 240 17.99 14.14 -27.41
C GLN A 240 18.62 14.22 -26.01
N ARG A 241 17.85 14.03 -24.94
CA ARG A 241 18.37 13.98 -23.56
C ARG A 241 19.32 12.81 -23.36
N ASN A 242 18.99 11.63 -23.88
CA ASN A 242 19.90 10.46 -23.85
C ASN A 242 21.17 10.70 -24.66
N MET A 243 21.06 11.34 -25.84
CA MET A 243 22.23 11.71 -26.65
C MET A 243 23.13 12.71 -25.93
N ALA A 244 22.57 13.68 -25.20
CA ALA A 244 23.35 14.61 -24.39
C ALA A 244 24.18 13.89 -23.31
N LEU A 245 23.62 12.86 -22.66
CA LEU A 245 24.35 11.99 -21.72
C LEU A 245 25.45 11.19 -22.45
N ALA A 246 25.15 10.64 -23.62
CA ALA A 246 26.13 9.92 -24.43
C ALA A 246 27.31 10.82 -24.86
N TYR A 247 27.05 12.07 -25.23
CA TYR A 247 28.12 13.05 -25.53
C TYR A 247 28.96 13.40 -24.31
N ASN A 248 28.33 13.53 -23.12
CA ASN A 248 29.06 13.71 -21.88
C ASN A 248 29.97 12.50 -21.60
N SER A 249 29.44 11.28 -21.71
CA SER A 249 30.21 10.05 -21.53
C SER A 249 31.38 9.94 -22.52
N ARG A 250 31.14 10.27 -23.81
CA ARG A 250 32.18 10.29 -24.84
C ARG A 250 33.34 11.23 -24.50
N LYS A 251 33.06 12.33 -23.77
CA LYS A 251 34.12 13.30 -23.39
C LYS A 251 35.05 12.75 -22.31
N TYR A 252 34.57 11.96 -21.36
CA TYR A 252 35.32 11.53 -20.18
C TYR A 252 35.78 10.06 -20.24
N MET A 253 34.95 9.14 -20.79
CA MET A 253 35.23 7.71 -20.79
C MET A 253 36.54 7.33 -21.46
N PRO A 254 36.90 7.85 -22.65
CA PRO A 254 38.19 7.49 -23.29
C PRO A 254 39.41 7.85 -22.45
N TRP A 255 39.33 8.97 -21.70
CA TRP A 255 40.41 9.37 -20.80
C TRP A 255 40.50 8.49 -19.56
N LEU A 256 39.36 8.08 -19.01
CA LEU A 256 39.31 7.14 -17.89
C LEU A 256 39.84 5.77 -18.28
N ASP A 257 39.44 5.26 -19.44
CA ASP A 257 39.96 4.00 -19.99
C ASP A 257 41.46 4.11 -20.31
N GLY A 258 41.90 5.23 -20.91
CA GLY A 258 43.31 5.52 -21.19
C GLY A 258 44.17 5.55 -19.93
N LEU A 259 43.67 6.16 -18.84
CA LEU A 259 44.36 6.13 -17.54
C LEU A 259 44.38 4.72 -16.94
N GLY A 260 43.27 3.97 -17.03
CA GLY A 260 43.22 2.56 -16.61
C GLY A 260 44.27 1.70 -17.33
N PHE A 261 44.37 1.81 -18.66
CA PHE A 261 45.41 1.13 -19.44
C PHE A 261 46.84 1.64 -19.13
N SER A 262 46.97 2.95 -18.79
CA SER A 262 48.29 3.49 -18.41
C SER A 262 48.83 2.86 -17.13
N LEU A 263 47.96 2.52 -16.17
CA LEU A 263 48.37 1.78 -14.95
C LEU A 263 48.98 0.43 -15.30
N GLN A 264 48.42 -0.27 -16.28
CA GLN A 264 48.96 -1.55 -16.75
C GLN A 264 50.32 -1.37 -17.48
N LEU A 265 50.45 -0.34 -18.34
CA LEU A 265 51.70 -0.01 -19.03
C LEU A 265 52.80 0.37 -18.04
N ILE A 266 52.46 1.20 -17.02
CA ILE A 266 53.42 1.58 -15.96
C ILE A 266 53.84 0.34 -15.16
N THR A 267 52.91 -0.55 -14.83
CA THR A 267 53.19 -1.78 -14.09
C THR A 267 54.15 -2.67 -14.88
N LEU A 268 53.89 -2.89 -16.16
CA LEU A 268 54.77 -3.71 -17.01
C LEU A 268 56.09 -3.03 -17.29
N GLY A 269 56.11 -1.71 -17.59
CA GLY A 269 57.33 -0.97 -17.91
C GLY A 269 58.25 -0.78 -16.70
N LEU A 270 57.72 -0.13 -15.64
CA LEU A 270 58.49 0.13 -14.43
C LEU A 270 58.72 -1.15 -13.62
N GLY A 271 57.70 -2.00 -13.49
CA GLY A 271 57.83 -3.30 -12.82
C GLY A 271 58.80 -4.21 -13.54
N GLY A 272 58.76 -4.29 -14.88
CA GLY A 272 59.75 -5.01 -15.69
C GLY A 272 61.18 -4.48 -15.50
N PHE A 273 61.33 -3.14 -15.45
CA PHE A 273 62.63 -2.52 -15.14
C PHE A 273 63.12 -2.91 -13.73
N LEU A 274 62.25 -2.93 -12.72
CA LEU A 274 62.59 -3.35 -11.35
C LEU A 274 62.98 -4.84 -11.30
N VAL A 275 62.34 -5.69 -12.10
CA VAL A 275 62.71 -7.11 -12.25
C VAL A 275 64.08 -7.26 -12.88
N ILE A 276 64.39 -6.55 -13.96
CA ILE A 276 65.75 -6.59 -14.64
C ILE A 276 66.85 -6.11 -13.68
N LYS A 277 66.56 -5.13 -12.84
CA LYS A 277 67.48 -4.65 -11.80
C LYS A 277 67.60 -5.55 -10.57
N GLY A 278 66.79 -6.61 -10.47
CA GLY A 278 66.80 -7.55 -9.34
C GLY A 278 66.11 -7.03 -8.05
N TYR A 279 65.36 -5.92 -8.14
CA TYR A 279 64.62 -5.38 -6.99
C TYR A 279 63.32 -6.12 -6.74
N MET A 280 62.76 -6.79 -7.73
CA MET A 280 61.50 -7.51 -7.67
C MET A 280 61.61 -8.82 -8.48
N THR A 281 60.89 -9.87 -8.07
CA THR A 281 60.81 -11.12 -8.83
C THR A 281 59.78 -11.04 -9.96
N LEU A 282 59.89 -11.91 -10.97
CA LEU A 282 58.91 -12.00 -12.05
C LEU A 282 57.53 -12.41 -11.53
N GLY A 283 57.48 -13.32 -10.56
CA GLY A 283 56.24 -13.74 -9.93
C GLY A 283 55.55 -12.62 -9.16
N ASN A 284 56.32 -11.77 -8.48
CA ASN A 284 55.80 -10.58 -7.82
C ASN A 284 55.16 -9.60 -8.81
N LEU A 285 55.76 -9.43 -10.02
CA LEU A 285 55.17 -8.60 -11.08
C LEU A 285 53.82 -9.16 -11.57
N VAL A 286 53.73 -10.48 -11.74
CA VAL A 286 52.46 -11.16 -12.13
C VAL A 286 51.39 -11.01 -11.06
N SER A 287 51.76 -11.18 -9.79
CA SER A 287 50.87 -10.95 -8.65
C SER A 287 50.36 -9.51 -8.64
N PHE A 288 51.28 -8.55 -8.80
CA PHE A 288 50.97 -7.12 -8.80
C PHE A 288 49.97 -6.73 -9.91
N ASN A 289 50.18 -7.27 -11.11
CA ASN A 289 49.27 -7.06 -12.24
C ASN A 289 47.88 -7.64 -11.98
N SER A 290 47.77 -8.77 -11.26
CA SER A 290 46.49 -9.35 -10.86
C SER A 290 45.75 -8.48 -9.85
N PHE A 291 46.46 -7.84 -8.92
CA PHE A 291 45.85 -6.91 -7.94
C PHE A 291 45.35 -5.62 -8.57
N LEU A 292 45.92 -5.13 -9.68
CA LEU A 292 45.41 -3.99 -10.44
C LEU A 292 43.96 -4.23 -10.88
N TRP A 293 43.69 -5.40 -11.45
CA TRP A 293 42.34 -5.77 -11.87
C TRP A 293 41.37 -5.93 -10.69
N MET A 294 41.87 -6.29 -9.51
CA MET A 294 41.04 -6.36 -8.29
C MET A 294 40.63 -5.00 -7.77
N ILE A 295 41.40 -3.95 -7.99
CA ILE A 295 41.08 -2.57 -7.58
C ILE A 295 40.05 -1.93 -8.52
N ASP A 296 40.04 -2.27 -9.80
CA ASP A 296 39.13 -1.68 -10.80
C ASP A 296 37.67 -1.97 -10.50
N GLY A 297 37.33 -3.18 -10.08
CA GLY A 297 35.95 -3.58 -9.73
C GLY A 297 35.29 -2.68 -8.70
N PRO A 298 35.81 -2.55 -7.48
CA PRO A 298 35.29 -1.66 -6.44
C PRO A 298 35.12 -0.21 -6.89
N VAL A 299 36.03 0.34 -7.66
CA VAL A 299 35.95 1.72 -8.16
C VAL A 299 34.73 1.89 -9.11
N ARG A 300 34.57 0.98 -10.05
CA ARG A 300 33.45 1.01 -11.00
C ARG A 300 32.10 0.81 -10.31
N GLN A 301 32.02 -0.06 -9.30
CA GLN A 301 30.79 -0.37 -8.58
C GLN A 301 30.36 0.71 -7.60
N SER A 302 31.29 1.55 -7.12
CA SER A 302 31.01 2.58 -6.10
C SER A 302 29.85 3.50 -6.48
N GLY A 303 29.73 3.88 -7.75
CA GLY A 303 28.64 4.74 -8.23
C GLY A 303 27.26 4.09 -8.08
N TRP A 304 27.15 2.80 -8.39
CA TRP A 304 25.89 2.05 -8.25
C TRP A 304 25.52 1.86 -6.78
N LEU A 305 26.48 1.55 -5.94
CA LEU A 305 26.28 1.36 -4.50
C LEU A 305 25.78 2.64 -3.81
N ILE A 306 26.31 3.81 -4.21
CA ILE A 306 25.84 5.10 -3.70
C ILE A 306 24.39 5.36 -4.12
N ASN A 307 24.04 5.04 -5.37
CA ASN A 307 22.66 5.20 -5.86
C ASN A 307 21.68 4.27 -5.14
N ASP A 308 22.06 3.00 -4.95
CA ASP A 308 21.22 2.04 -4.22
C ASP A 308 21.06 2.43 -2.74
N TRP A 309 22.11 2.97 -2.13
CA TRP A 309 22.03 3.52 -0.77
C TRP A 309 21.08 4.72 -0.67
N GLN A 310 21.10 5.62 -1.66
CA GLN A 310 20.17 6.74 -1.70
C GLN A 310 18.74 6.27 -1.91
N ARG A 311 18.52 5.26 -2.77
CA ARG A 311 17.22 4.62 -2.98
C ARG A 311 16.70 3.99 -1.68
N PHE A 312 17.55 3.26 -0.95
CA PHE A 312 17.22 2.72 0.37
C PHE A 312 16.76 3.81 1.34
N ASN A 313 17.50 4.91 1.45
CA ASN A 313 17.13 6.02 2.35
C ASN A 313 15.77 6.63 1.96
N ALA A 314 15.53 6.86 0.68
CA ALA A 314 14.27 7.42 0.21
C ALA A 314 13.09 6.48 0.50
N SER A 315 13.26 5.17 0.32
CA SER A 315 12.24 4.16 0.60
C SER A 315 11.95 4.04 2.10
N CYS A 316 13.00 4.08 2.96
CA CYS A 316 12.83 4.11 4.41
C CYS A 316 11.97 5.30 4.89
N ILE A 317 12.20 6.49 4.32
CA ILE A 317 11.44 7.69 4.69
C ILE A 317 9.95 7.51 4.35
N LYS A 318 9.64 6.98 3.17
CA LYS A 318 8.26 6.77 2.72
C LYS A 318 7.52 5.75 3.58
N ILE A 319 8.16 4.61 3.86
CA ILE A 319 7.56 3.53 4.66
C ILE A 319 7.43 3.98 6.12
N ARG A 320 8.44 4.64 6.67
CA ARG A 320 8.38 5.19 8.01
C ARG A 320 7.22 6.18 8.17
N LYS A 321 7.00 7.04 7.16
CA LYS A 321 5.86 7.97 7.17
C LYS A 321 4.53 7.22 7.25
N LEU A 322 4.37 6.11 6.51
CA LEU A 322 3.18 5.26 6.59
C LEU A 322 3.00 4.67 8.00
N LEU A 323 4.05 4.08 8.55
CA LEU A 323 3.99 3.41 9.86
C LEU A 323 3.81 4.37 11.04
N THR A 324 4.21 5.64 10.89
CA THR A 324 4.02 6.68 11.91
C THR A 324 2.71 7.46 11.77
N GLU A 325 1.97 7.26 10.66
CA GLU A 325 0.67 7.90 10.46
C GLU A 325 -0.30 7.44 11.55
N GLN A 326 -1.02 8.39 12.14
CA GLN A 326 -1.98 8.10 13.21
C GLN A 326 -3.39 8.10 12.63
N PRO A 327 -4.19 7.05 12.88
CA PRO A 327 -5.60 7.06 12.53
C PRO A 327 -6.30 8.17 13.32
N ARG A 328 -7.21 8.89 12.67
CA ARG A 328 -8.03 9.92 13.32
C ARG A 328 -9.18 9.31 14.12
N ILE A 329 -9.70 8.18 13.63
CA ILE A 329 -10.74 7.42 14.32
C ILE A 329 -10.06 6.44 15.27
N VAL A 330 -10.03 6.79 16.55
CA VAL A 330 -9.41 5.97 17.59
C VAL A 330 -10.48 5.45 18.53
N GLU A 331 -10.40 4.16 18.85
CA GLU A 331 -11.26 3.54 19.85
C GLU A 331 -10.80 3.94 21.26
N LYS A 332 -11.77 4.29 22.14
CA LYS A 332 -11.46 4.57 23.53
C LYS A 332 -11.06 3.28 24.25
N PRO A 333 -10.00 3.27 25.08
CA PRO A 333 -9.52 2.06 25.75
C PRO A 333 -10.62 1.33 26.58
N ASP A 334 -11.55 2.09 27.14
CA ASP A 334 -12.62 1.59 28.01
C ASP A 334 -13.98 1.52 27.31
N ALA A 335 -14.04 1.58 25.95
CA ALA A 335 -15.28 1.65 25.19
C ALA A 335 -16.26 0.51 25.53
N VAL A 336 -15.76 -0.73 25.66
CA VAL A 336 -16.60 -1.90 26.00
C VAL A 336 -17.22 -1.77 27.39
N GLU A 337 -16.47 -1.29 28.37
CA GLU A 337 -16.91 -1.10 29.76
C GLU A 337 -17.87 0.06 29.86
N ALA A 338 -17.57 1.17 29.18
CA ALA A 338 -18.40 2.37 29.14
C ALA A 338 -19.78 2.08 28.53
N VAL A 339 -19.83 1.32 27.42
CA VAL A 339 -21.10 0.93 26.79
C VAL A 339 -21.91 -0.01 27.67
N LYS A 340 -21.29 -0.99 28.33
CA LYS A 340 -22.00 -1.87 29.29
C LYS A 340 -22.65 -1.06 30.41
N GLN A 341 -21.94 -0.08 30.96
CA GLN A 341 -22.48 0.80 31.99
C GLN A 341 -23.61 1.69 31.45
N ALA A 342 -23.44 2.29 30.26
CA ALA A 342 -24.43 3.15 29.64
C ALA A 342 -25.71 2.37 29.29
N VAL A 343 -25.62 1.15 28.75
CA VAL A 343 -26.79 0.29 28.49
C VAL A 343 -27.53 -0.03 29.77
N THR A 344 -26.83 -0.32 30.87
CA THR A 344 -27.44 -0.58 32.18
C THR A 344 -28.17 0.64 32.69
N ILE A 345 -27.59 1.84 32.54
CA ILE A 345 -28.24 3.10 32.97
C ILE A 345 -29.49 3.40 32.13
N VAL A 346 -29.40 3.26 30.80
CA VAL A 346 -30.53 3.50 29.89
C VAL A 346 -31.71 2.51 30.18
N GLU A 347 -31.39 1.27 30.50
CA GLU A 347 -32.43 0.29 30.92
C GLU A 347 -33.02 0.61 32.28
N GLN A 348 -32.25 1.11 33.24
CA GLN A 348 -32.72 1.58 34.55
C GLN A 348 -33.63 2.81 34.42
N VAL A 349 -33.26 3.79 33.61
CA VAL A 349 -34.11 5.00 33.40
C VAL A 349 -35.44 4.62 32.73
N LYS A 350 -35.45 3.69 31.75
CA LYS A 350 -36.70 3.19 31.16
C LYS A 350 -37.56 2.40 32.15
N HIS A 351 -36.94 1.66 33.05
CA HIS A 351 -37.68 0.94 34.11
C HIS A 351 -38.27 1.89 35.17
N ASP A 352 -37.59 3.00 35.48
CA ASP A 352 -38.11 4.00 36.41
C ASP A 352 -39.26 4.81 35.79
N ASP A 353 -39.26 5.05 34.49
CA ASP A 353 -40.39 5.67 33.78
C ASP A 353 -41.60 4.70 33.60
N GLU A 354 -41.36 3.37 33.48
CA GLU A 354 -42.43 2.34 33.46
C GLU A 354 -42.85 1.91 34.87
N ALA A 355 -42.02 2.06 35.90
CA ALA A 355 -42.32 1.65 37.28
C ALA A 355 -43.22 2.62 38.04
N THR A 356 -43.66 3.74 37.41
CA THR A 356 -44.85 4.50 37.89
C THR A 356 -46.16 3.77 37.58
N GLY A 357 -46.13 2.57 37.01
CA GLY A 357 -47.30 1.75 36.73
C GLY A 357 -47.04 0.26 36.70
N ALA A 358 -46.93 -0.39 37.84
CA ALA A 358 -47.15 -1.81 38.13
C ALA A 358 -45.98 -2.63 38.70
N THR A 359 -46.26 -3.16 39.85
CA THR A 359 -45.50 -4.10 40.72
C THR A 359 -45.30 -5.49 40.13
N GLY A 360 -44.10 -6.09 40.33
CA GLY A 360 -43.88 -7.53 40.14
C GLY A 360 -42.39 -7.97 40.18
N ALA A 361 -42.04 -8.77 41.18
CA ALA A 361 -40.73 -9.13 41.69
C ALA A 361 -39.90 -10.13 40.84
N PRO A 362 -38.62 -10.41 41.24
CA PRO A 362 -37.53 -10.86 40.38
C PRO A 362 -37.25 -12.38 40.41
N VAL A 363 -36.56 -12.90 39.41
CA VAL A 363 -35.93 -14.25 39.47
C VAL A 363 -34.46 -14.18 39.00
N ALA A 364 -33.63 -14.74 39.85
CA ALA A 364 -32.18 -14.86 39.69
C ALA A 364 -31.71 -16.25 39.19
N SER A 365 -30.46 -16.32 38.81
CA SER A 365 -29.55 -17.47 38.68
C SER A 365 -29.21 -17.87 37.24
N GLY A 366 -27.99 -18.29 36.94
CA GLY A 366 -26.79 -18.71 37.65
C GLY A 366 -25.67 -19.10 36.66
N THR A 367 -24.48 -19.16 37.18
CA THR A 367 -23.14 -19.37 36.65
C THR A 367 -22.86 -20.65 35.87
N SER A 368 -21.95 -20.70 34.86
CA SER A 368 -20.59 -21.30 34.98
C SER A 368 -19.92 -21.65 33.63
N GLY A 369 -18.60 -21.56 33.57
CA GLY A 369 -17.70 -22.47 32.86
C GLY A 369 -16.94 -21.96 31.63
N ALA A 370 -15.67 -21.68 31.85
CA ALA A 370 -14.69 -21.28 30.84
C ALA A 370 -14.19 -22.42 29.96
N GLN A 371 -14.00 -22.18 28.67
CA GLN A 371 -12.96 -22.83 27.87
C GLN A 371 -12.48 -21.86 26.78
N GLN A 372 -11.15 -21.65 26.74
CA GLN A 372 -10.46 -20.80 25.78
C GLN A 372 -10.28 -21.54 24.47
N SER A 373 -10.83 -20.99 23.40
CA SER A 373 -10.42 -21.20 22.02
C SER A 373 -10.32 -19.82 21.37
N THR A 374 -9.32 -19.65 20.51
CA THR A 374 -9.01 -18.41 19.78
C THR A 374 -10.10 -18.13 18.76
N GLU A 375 -11.30 -17.84 19.23
CA GLU A 375 -12.43 -17.35 18.45
C GLU A 375 -12.44 -15.82 18.52
N ARG A 376 -12.71 -15.17 17.40
CA ARG A 376 -13.15 -13.77 17.40
C ARG A 376 -14.28 -13.68 18.43
N LYS A 377 -13.99 -13.02 19.55
CA LYS A 377 -14.97 -12.84 20.63
C LYS A 377 -16.20 -12.16 20.04
N SER A 378 -17.31 -12.89 19.96
CA SER A 378 -18.62 -12.29 19.73
C SER A 378 -18.82 -11.24 20.82
N CYS A 379 -18.95 -9.97 20.43
CA CYS A 379 -19.16 -8.89 21.38
C CYS A 379 -20.60 -9.06 21.92
N PRO A 380 -20.81 -9.16 23.22
CA PRO A 380 -22.15 -9.43 23.81
C PRO A 380 -23.10 -8.23 23.71
N LEU A 381 -22.68 -7.12 23.12
CA LEU A 381 -23.43 -5.88 22.98
C LEU A 381 -24.23 -5.91 21.67
N HIS A 382 -25.57 -5.81 21.77
CA HIS A 382 -26.47 -5.76 20.62
C HIS A 382 -27.06 -4.35 20.48
N ILE A 383 -26.99 -3.79 19.27
CA ILE A 383 -27.58 -2.50 18.90
C ILE A 383 -29.05 -2.74 18.52
N LYS A 384 -29.98 -1.98 19.11
CA LYS A 384 -31.42 -2.04 18.77
C LYS A 384 -31.73 -1.29 17.48
N GLY A 385 -30.96 -0.21 17.21
CA GLY A 385 -31.03 0.54 15.97
C GLY A 385 -31.72 1.89 16.03
N ASP A 386 -31.85 2.49 17.23
CA ASP A 386 -32.26 3.90 17.35
C ASP A 386 -31.13 4.82 16.91
N ILE A 387 -31.43 5.79 16.05
CA ILE A 387 -30.45 6.75 15.52
C ILE A 387 -30.90 8.16 15.84
N ARG A 388 -30.04 8.96 16.49
CA ARG A 388 -30.31 10.37 16.75
C ARG A 388 -29.14 11.23 16.35
N PHE A 389 -29.40 12.24 15.54
CA PHE A 389 -28.50 13.35 15.27
C PHE A 389 -28.88 14.50 16.18
N ASP A 390 -27.93 14.97 16.99
CA ASP A 390 -28.14 16.03 17.97
C ASP A 390 -27.25 17.23 17.57
N HIS A 391 -27.83 18.19 16.84
CA HIS A 391 -27.20 19.39 16.34
C HIS A 391 -25.87 19.12 15.60
N VAL A 392 -25.85 18.14 14.70
CA VAL A 392 -24.66 17.66 14.01
C VAL A 392 -24.27 18.60 12.88
N SER A 393 -23.01 19.05 12.91
CA SER A 393 -22.33 19.68 11.76
C SER A 393 -21.05 18.92 11.44
N PHE A 394 -20.73 18.87 10.15
CA PHE A 394 -19.54 18.17 9.67
C PHE A 394 -18.86 18.92 8.53
N ALA A 395 -17.55 19.07 8.64
CA ALA A 395 -16.65 19.48 7.56
C ALA A 395 -15.54 18.43 7.39
N PHE A 396 -15.10 18.21 6.17
CA PHE A 396 -13.93 17.34 5.96
C PHE A 396 -12.68 17.96 6.56
N PRO A 397 -11.77 17.13 7.11
CA PRO A 397 -10.56 17.62 7.77
C PRO A 397 -9.64 18.48 6.90
N ASP A 398 -9.77 18.37 5.57
CA ASP A 398 -8.97 19.10 4.58
C ASP A 398 -9.53 20.48 4.25
N ASP A 399 -10.83 20.66 4.48
CA ASP A 399 -11.52 21.93 4.31
C ASP A 399 -12.44 22.18 5.50
N PRO A 400 -11.87 22.47 6.68
CA PRO A 400 -12.64 22.65 7.91
C PRO A 400 -13.51 23.91 7.92
N GLU A 401 -13.25 24.85 7.01
CA GLU A 401 -14.03 26.09 6.91
C GLU A 401 -15.32 25.93 6.07
N THR A 402 -15.41 24.84 5.28
CA THR A 402 -16.58 24.57 4.43
C THR A 402 -17.41 23.41 4.97
N PRO A 403 -18.37 23.64 5.89
CA PRO A 403 -19.18 22.56 6.42
C PRO A 403 -20.13 21.98 5.37
N ILE A 404 -20.02 20.65 5.18
CA ILE A 404 -20.86 19.87 4.26
C ILE A 404 -22.23 19.61 4.88
N LEU A 405 -22.28 19.34 6.21
CA LEU A 405 -23.52 19.17 6.98
C LEU A 405 -23.59 20.28 8.02
N LYS A 406 -24.80 20.85 8.20
CA LYS A 406 -25.02 22.07 8.99
C LYS A 406 -26.22 21.89 9.89
N ASP A 407 -25.96 21.71 11.19
CA ASP A 407 -26.98 21.71 12.25
C ASP A 407 -28.11 20.72 11.97
N LEU A 408 -27.76 19.44 11.78
CA LEU A 408 -28.73 18.38 11.58
C LEU A 408 -29.26 17.88 12.92
N ASP A 409 -30.61 17.95 13.12
CA ASP A 409 -31.30 17.47 14.30
C ASP A 409 -32.51 16.64 13.90
N PHE A 410 -32.46 15.32 14.16
CA PHE A 410 -33.55 14.38 13.90
C PHE A 410 -33.34 13.05 14.64
N THR A 411 -34.42 12.27 14.77
CA THR A 411 -34.40 10.94 15.40
C THR A 411 -35.12 9.93 14.51
N VAL A 412 -34.52 8.72 14.42
CA VAL A 412 -35.08 7.55 13.71
C VAL A 412 -35.24 6.44 14.73
N PRO A 413 -36.46 6.07 15.09
CA PRO A 413 -36.70 4.97 16.03
C PRO A 413 -36.18 3.63 15.50
N ALA A 414 -35.79 2.74 16.42
CA ALA A 414 -35.39 1.39 16.06
C ALA A 414 -36.48 0.67 15.25
N GLY A 415 -36.08 -0.04 14.20
CA GLY A 415 -37.01 -0.76 13.32
C GLY A 415 -37.75 0.10 12.29
N SER A 416 -37.49 1.43 12.26
CA SER A 416 -38.12 2.35 11.29
C SER A 416 -37.32 2.47 10.01
N LYS A 417 -37.96 2.93 8.95
CA LYS A 417 -37.34 3.24 7.67
C LYS A 417 -37.19 4.75 7.48
N LEU A 418 -35.92 5.22 7.36
CA LEU A 418 -35.56 6.58 6.99
C LEU A 418 -35.32 6.68 5.49
N GLY A 419 -35.99 7.60 4.80
CA GLY A 419 -35.69 7.99 3.43
C GLY A 419 -34.91 9.31 3.39
N ILE A 420 -33.82 9.38 2.63
CA ILE A 420 -33.03 10.60 2.44
C ILE A 420 -33.06 10.98 0.96
N LEU A 421 -33.60 12.17 0.68
CA LEU A 421 -33.66 12.77 -0.65
C LEU A 421 -32.83 14.05 -0.72
N GLY A 422 -32.38 14.41 -1.91
CA GLY A 422 -31.66 15.66 -2.16
C GLY A 422 -30.86 15.61 -3.45
N GLU A 423 -30.42 16.75 -3.92
CA GLU A 423 -29.57 16.85 -5.10
C GLU A 423 -28.18 16.22 -4.88
N THR A 424 -27.46 15.96 -5.96
CA THR A 424 -26.06 15.51 -5.86
C THR A 424 -25.24 16.59 -5.16
N GLY A 425 -24.40 16.19 -4.20
CA GLY A 425 -23.62 17.14 -3.39
C GLY A 425 -24.38 17.72 -2.17
N ALA A 426 -25.64 17.33 -1.90
CA ALA A 426 -26.37 17.81 -0.73
C ALA A 426 -25.86 17.26 0.62
N GLY A 427 -24.92 16.30 0.61
CA GLY A 427 -24.35 15.71 1.84
C GLY A 427 -24.97 14.38 2.27
N LYS A 428 -25.77 13.72 1.44
CA LYS A 428 -26.48 12.46 1.77
C LYS A 428 -25.52 11.33 2.17
N SER A 429 -24.54 11.01 1.33
CA SER A 429 -23.56 9.95 1.60
C SER A 429 -22.64 10.32 2.78
N THR A 430 -22.37 11.61 2.99
CA THR A 430 -21.64 12.11 4.17
C THR A 430 -22.41 11.86 5.45
N LEU A 431 -23.73 12.08 5.46
CA LEU A 431 -24.60 11.84 6.62
C LEU A 431 -24.52 10.37 7.04
N VAL A 432 -24.68 9.43 6.12
CA VAL A 432 -24.64 8.00 6.47
C VAL A 432 -23.23 7.53 6.87
N SER A 433 -22.19 8.17 6.36
CA SER A 433 -20.80 7.90 6.79
C SER A 433 -20.55 8.24 8.26
N LEU A 434 -21.30 9.18 8.83
CA LEU A 434 -21.25 9.48 10.27
C LEU A 434 -21.94 8.40 11.11
N ILE A 435 -23.02 7.78 10.61
CA ILE A 435 -23.71 6.68 11.30
C ILE A 435 -22.78 5.46 11.45
N SER A 436 -22.03 5.12 10.40
CA SER A 436 -21.05 4.04 10.39
C SER A 436 -19.70 4.43 11.05
N ARG A 437 -19.60 5.66 11.57
CA ARG A 437 -18.39 6.23 12.13
C ARG A 437 -17.17 6.04 11.21
N PHE A 438 -17.32 6.36 9.91
CA PHE A 438 -16.20 6.52 9.00
C PHE A 438 -15.52 7.87 9.19
N TYR A 439 -16.28 8.82 9.73
CA TYR A 439 -15.82 10.13 10.21
C TYR A 439 -16.51 10.45 11.53
N ASP A 440 -15.90 11.25 12.37
CA ASP A 440 -16.53 11.82 13.56
C ASP A 440 -17.12 13.20 13.23
N PRO A 441 -18.28 13.60 13.80
CA PRO A 441 -18.86 14.92 13.59
C PRO A 441 -17.94 16.02 14.10
N THR A 442 -17.91 17.17 13.39
CA THR A 442 -17.15 18.35 13.82
C THR A 442 -17.80 19.04 15.02
N VAL A 443 -19.14 19.10 15.02
CA VAL A 443 -19.95 19.65 16.11
C VAL A 443 -21.15 18.75 16.32
N GLY A 444 -21.65 18.62 17.54
CA GLY A 444 -22.79 17.81 17.90
C GLY A 444 -22.46 16.34 18.15
N HIS A 445 -23.49 15.51 18.23
CA HIS A 445 -23.39 14.10 18.59
C HIS A 445 -24.27 13.23 17.68
N VAL A 446 -23.70 12.12 17.20
CA VAL A 446 -24.47 11.04 16.57
C VAL A 446 -24.65 9.95 17.62
N LEU A 447 -25.88 9.74 18.04
CA LEU A 447 -26.23 8.77 19.08
C LEU A 447 -26.81 7.53 18.42
N ILE A 448 -26.33 6.37 18.83
CA ILE A 448 -26.90 5.05 18.48
C ILE A 448 -27.37 4.40 19.78
N ASP A 449 -28.66 4.12 19.87
CA ASP A 449 -29.34 3.65 21.11
C ASP A 449 -29.08 4.58 22.31
N GLY A 450 -28.99 5.89 22.07
CA GLY A 450 -28.73 6.90 23.09
C GLY A 450 -27.30 7.05 23.52
N ILE A 451 -26.36 6.27 22.94
CA ILE A 451 -24.92 6.32 23.21
C ILE A 451 -24.21 6.96 22.02
N ASP A 452 -23.27 7.88 22.28
CA ASP A 452 -22.49 8.51 21.21
C ASP A 452 -21.71 7.46 20.40
N ALA A 453 -21.75 7.56 19.08
CA ALA A 453 -21.05 6.66 18.17
C ALA A 453 -19.52 6.59 18.47
N ARG A 454 -18.96 7.66 19.05
CA ARG A 454 -17.55 7.72 19.48
C ARG A 454 -17.24 6.86 20.71
N ASP A 455 -18.24 6.47 21.46
CA ASP A 455 -18.11 5.66 22.67
C ASP A 455 -18.34 4.17 22.41
N TRP A 456 -18.91 3.82 21.25
CA TRP A 456 -19.07 2.43 20.84
C TRP A 456 -17.74 1.79 20.44
N PRO A 457 -17.50 0.52 20.78
CA PRO A 457 -16.43 -0.27 20.19
C PRO A 457 -16.62 -0.35 18.68
N LEU A 458 -15.59 0.02 17.89
CA LEU A 458 -15.71 0.07 16.43
C LEU A 458 -16.13 -1.26 15.80
N ALA A 459 -15.59 -2.37 16.34
CA ALA A 459 -15.94 -3.70 15.86
C ALA A 459 -17.43 -4.00 16.06
N THR A 460 -18.01 -3.65 17.22
CA THR A 460 -19.44 -3.81 17.50
C THR A 460 -20.29 -2.90 16.63
N LEU A 461 -19.94 -1.62 16.56
CA LEU A 461 -20.69 -0.65 15.75
C LEU A 461 -20.74 -1.08 14.28
N ARG A 462 -19.60 -1.42 13.69
CA ARG A 462 -19.51 -1.75 12.27
C ARG A 462 -20.05 -3.13 11.90
N SER A 463 -20.13 -4.08 12.84
CA SER A 463 -20.83 -5.34 12.62
C SER A 463 -22.34 -5.21 12.69
N GLN A 464 -22.86 -4.18 13.38
CA GLN A 464 -24.29 -3.95 13.54
C GLN A 464 -24.84 -2.85 12.61
N VAL A 465 -23.96 -2.05 11.99
CA VAL A 465 -24.29 -0.97 11.05
C VAL A 465 -23.63 -1.28 9.71
N CYS A 466 -24.35 -1.91 8.80
CA CYS A 466 -23.83 -2.24 7.47
C CYS A 466 -24.27 -1.22 6.41
N ILE A 467 -23.35 -0.89 5.52
CA ILE A 467 -23.60 0.02 4.40
C ILE A 467 -23.44 -0.72 3.06
N VAL A 468 -24.42 -0.56 2.20
CA VAL A 468 -24.34 -0.91 0.78
C VAL A 468 -24.10 0.39 0.01
N ALA A 469 -22.85 0.59 -0.44
CA ALA A 469 -22.44 1.80 -1.11
C ALA A 469 -22.94 1.88 -2.56
N GLN A 470 -23.04 3.09 -3.09
CA GLN A 470 -23.40 3.38 -4.48
C GLN A 470 -22.44 2.70 -5.45
N ASP A 471 -21.13 2.84 -5.23
CA ASP A 471 -20.08 2.13 -5.99
C ASP A 471 -19.83 0.76 -5.36
N THR A 472 -20.38 -0.27 -5.99
CA THR A 472 -20.27 -1.64 -5.49
C THR A 472 -18.92 -2.26 -5.81
N PHE A 473 -18.20 -2.70 -4.79
CA PHE A 473 -16.94 -3.42 -4.91
C PHE A 473 -17.14 -4.93 -4.63
N LEU A 474 -16.67 -5.77 -5.56
CA LEU A 474 -16.63 -7.22 -5.39
C LEU A 474 -15.18 -7.70 -5.43
N PHE A 475 -14.85 -8.61 -4.53
CA PHE A 475 -13.54 -9.26 -4.49
C PHE A 475 -13.40 -10.27 -5.62
N SER A 476 -12.17 -10.51 -6.05
CA SER A 476 -11.84 -11.59 -6.99
C SER A 476 -11.93 -12.95 -6.27
N ASP A 477 -13.17 -13.38 -6.05
CA ASP A 477 -13.54 -14.60 -5.33
C ASP A 477 -14.82 -15.16 -5.93
N THR A 478 -15.30 -16.31 -5.46
CA THR A 478 -16.59 -16.87 -5.84
C THR A 478 -17.74 -15.95 -5.44
N ILE A 479 -18.89 -16.09 -6.06
CA ILE A 479 -20.11 -15.37 -5.67
C ILE A 479 -20.47 -15.73 -4.24
N GLY A 480 -20.42 -17.00 -3.87
CA GLY A 480 -20.64 -17.48 -2.51
C GLY A 480 -19.68 -16.84 -1.51
N GLY A 481 -18.37 -16.79 -1.84
CA GLY A 481 -17.33 -16.13 -1.03
C GLY A 481 -17.56 -14.64 -0.87
N ASN A 482 -18.00 -13.96 -1.93
CA ASN A 482 -18.35 -12.54 -1.87
C ASN A 482 -19.54 -12.26 -0.94
N ILE A 483 -20.57 -13.10 -0.92
CA ILE A 483 -21.71 -12.96 0.00
C ILE A 483 -21.30 -13.34 1.43
N GLY A 484 -20.57 -14.46 1.57
CA GLY A 484 -20.10 -14.97 2.86
C GLY A 484 -19.09 -14.06 3.56
N PHE A 485 -18.44 -13.15 2.82
CA PHE A 485 -17.52 -12.16 3.39
C PHE A 485 -18.17 -11.29 4.47
N GLY A 486 -19.50 -11.00 4.36
CA GLY A 486 -20.26 -10.27 5.36
C GLY A 486 -20.67 -11.10 6.57
N ALA A 487 -20.59 -12.43 6.50
CA ALA A 487 -21.07 -13.28 7.59
C ALA A 487 -20.05 -13.41 8.73
N SER A 488 -20.51 -13.18 9.95
CA SER A 488 -19.73 -13.35 11.16
C SER A 488 -19.64 -14.83 11.56
N GLY A 489 -18.78 -15.63 10.88
CA GLY A 489 -18.56 -17.04 11.19
C GLY A 489 -18.63 -17.97 9.99
N ASP A 490 -18.52 -19.29 10.20
CA ASP A 490 -18.74 -20.33 9.16
C ASP A 490 -20.22 -20.32 8.75
N SER A 491 -20.56 -19.54 7.74
CA SER A 491 -21.90 -19.49 7.20
C SER A 491 -22.15 -20.71 6.32
N ASP A 492 -23.16 -21.51 6.67
CA ASP A 492 -23.67 -22.62 5.86
C ASP A 492 -24.13 -22.08 4.49
N ASP A 493 -23.88 -22.84 3.43
CA ASP A 493 -24.33 -22.52 2.05
C ASP A 493 -25.81 -22.17 1.97
N ARG A 494 -26.64 -22.76 2.82
CA ARG A 494 -28.07 -22.46 2.93
C ARG A 494 -28.33 -21.04 3.41
N TYR A 495 -27.51 -20.54 4.32
CA TYR A 495 -27.63 -19.16 4.83
C TYR A 495 -27.26 -18.16 3.74
N ILE A 496 -26.14 -18.42 3.01
CA ILE A 496 -25.73 -17.62 1.86
C ILE A 496 -26.80 -17.56 0.79
N GLN A 497 -27.41 -18.73 0.44
CA GLN A 497 -28.52 -18.81 -0.52
C GLN A 497 -29.74 -18.03 -0.05
N LYS A 498 -30.09 -18.09 1.24
CA LYS A 498 -31.21 -17.32 1.82
C LYS A 498 -30.96 -15.82 1.69
N MET A 499 -29.76 -15.33 1.98
CA MET A 499 -29.43 -13.90 1.81
C MET A 499 -29.46 -13.47 0.35
N ALA A 500 -29.00 -14.31 -0.56
CA ALA A 500 -29.12 -14.08 -2.00
C ALA A 500 -30.58 -14.03 -2.47
N GLN A 501 -31.46 -14.88 -1.94
CA GLN A 501 -32.91 -14.85 -2.24
C GLN A 501 -33.53 -13.55 -1.79
N ILE A 502 -33.27 -13.11 -0.55
CA ILE A 502 -33.79 -11.84 -0.01
C ILE A 502 -33.32 -10.65 -0.86
N ALA A 503 -32.08 -10.65 -1.29
CA ALA A 503 -31.52 -9.62 -2.16
C ALA A 503 -31.93 -9.75 -3.66
N GLY A 504 -32.78 -10.70 -4.03
CA GLY A 504 -33.20 -10.94 -5.41
C GLY A 504 -32.08 -11.43 -6.32
N ALA A 505 -31.02 -12.03 -5.77
CA ALA A 505 -29.84 -12.44 -6.51
C ALA A 505 -29.84 -13.93 -6.90
N ASP A 506 -30.54 -14.81 -6.19
CA ASP A 506 -30.51 -16.26 -6.33
C ASP A 506 -30.83 -16.73 -7.78
N ASN A 507 -31.83 -16.13 -8.41
CA ASN A 507 -32.27 -16.53 -9.76
C ASN A 507 -31.15 -16.38 -10.80
N PHE A 508 -30.46 -15.25 -10.85
CA PHE A 508 -29.40 -15.06 -11.80
C PHE A 508 -28.12 -15.86 -11.43
N ILE A 509 -27.85 -16.05 -10.14
CA ILE A 509 -26.72 -16.86 -9.68
C ILE A 509 -26.87 -18.30 -10.16
N ARG A 510 -28.05 -18.89 -9.96
CA ARG A 510 -28.36 -20.27 -10.41
C ARG A 510 -28.34 -20.43 -11.93
N SER A 511 -28.57 -19.36 -12.68
CA SER A 511 -28.48 -19.37 -14.13
C SER A 511 -27.04 -19.39 -14.67
N MET A 512 -26.04 -19.12 -13.81
CA MET A 512 -24.64 -19.17 -14.19
C MET A 512 -24.10 -20.60 -14.22
N PRO A 513 -23.12 -20.93 -15.09
CA PRO A 513 -22.63 -22.31 -15.26
C PRO A 513 -22.13 -22.98 -13.97
N GLN A 514 -21.56 -22.21 -13.05
CA GLN A 514 -21.03 -22.71 -11.76
C GLN A 514 -21.85 -22.22 -10.55
N GLY A 515 -22.99 -21.52 -10.79
CA GLY A 515 -23.83 -21.03 -9.70
C GLY A 515 -23.07 -20.17 -8.70
N TYR A 516 -23.15 -20.51 -7.42
CA TYR A 516 -22.46 -19.81 -6.32
C TYR A 516 -20.94 -19.94 -6.35
N ASP A 517 -20.39 -20.97 -7.01
CA ASP A 517 -18.94 -21.19 -7.19
C ASP A 517 -18.37 -20.40 -8.37
N THR A 518 -19.21 -19.64 -9.09
CA THR A 518 -18.76 -18.77 -10.17
C THR A 518 -17.79 -17.72 -9.63
N VAL A 519 -16.54 -17.73 -10.14
CA VAL A 519 -15.52 -16.75 -9.78
C VAL A 519 -15.82 -15.42 -10.45
N VAL A 520 -15.92 -14.38 -9.68
CA VAL A 520 -16.10 -13.00 -10.12
C VAL A 520 -14.74 -12.38 -10.37
N GLY A 521 -14.51 -11.82 -11.57
CA GLY A 521 -13.29 -11.11 -11.88
C GLY A 521 -13.12 -9.83 -11.06
N GLU A 522 -11.95 -9.20 -11.21
CA GLU A 522 -11.62 -7.96 -10.50
C GLU A 522 -12.73 -6.91 -10.64
N ARG A 523 -13.16 -6.35 -9.52
CA ARG A 523 -14.28 -5.37 -9.42
C ARG A 523 -15.58 -5.86 -10.07
N GLY A 524 -15.80 -7.17 -10.14
CA GLY A 524 -17.03 -7.74 -10.70
C GLY A 524 -17.11 -7.69 -12.22
N VAL A 525 -15.99 -7.78 -12.94
CA VAL A 525 -16.00 -7.89 -14.41
C VAL A 525 -16.85 -9.06 -14.82
N GLY A 526 -17.78 -8.84 -15.76
CA GLY A 526 -18.72 -9.85 -16.26
C GLY A 526 -20.12 -9.76 -15.68
N LEU A 527 -20.34 -8.96 -14.59
CA LEU A 527 -21.66 -8.73 -14.00
C LEU A 527 -22.24 -7.38 -14.43
N SER A 528 -23.56 -7.32 -14.59
CA SER A 528 -24.26 -6.05 -14.78
C SER A 528 -24.28 -5.23 -13.49
N GLY A 529 -24.50 -3.90 -13.58
CA GLY A 529 -24.59 -3.03 -12.41
C GLY A 529 -25.61 -3.48 -11.39
N GLY A 530 -26.81 -3.86 -11.83
CA GLY A 530 -27.86 -4.37 -10.94
C GLY A 530 -27.54 -5.73 -10.31
N GLN A 531 -26.77 -6.59 -10.97
CA GLN A 531 -26.28 -7.84 -10.39
C GLN A 531 -25.27 -7.56 -9.28
N LYS A 532 -24.31 -6.62 -9.50
CA LYS A 532 -23.35 -6.19 -8.48
C LYS A 532 -24.04 -5.61 -7.26
N GLN A 533 -25.02 -4.73 -7.46
CA GLN A 533 -25.80 -4.13 -6.37
C GLN A 533 -26.52 -5.19 -5.52
N ARG A 534 -27.17 -6.16 -6.15
CA ARG A 534 -27.85 -7.26 -5.44
C ARG A 534 -26.88 -8.17 -4.67
N LEU A 535 -25.70 -8.45 -5.22
CA LEU A 535 -24.66 -9.20 -4.49
C LEU A 535 -24.11 -8.42 -3.29
N SER A 536 -23.90 -7.11 -3.43
CA SER A 536 -23.49 -6.24 -2.32
C SER A 536 -24.56 -6.18 -1.23
N LEU A 537 -25.84 -6.14 -1.60
CA LEU A 537 -26.95 -6.20 -0.66
C LEU A 537 -26.98 -7.55 0.07
N ALA A 538 -26.82 -8.68 -0.66
CA ALA A 538 -26.75 -10.01 -0.05
C ALA A 538 -25.59 -10.12 0.95
N ARG A 539 -24.42 -9.56 0.64
CA ARG A 539 -23.26 -9.45 1.54
C ARG A 539 -23.60 -8.69 2.81
N ALA A 540 -24.23 -7.51 2.68
CA ALA A 540 -24.60 -6.70 3.85
C ALA A 540 -25.65 -7.39 4.73
N LEU A 541 -26.59 -8.11 4.13
CA LEU A 541 -27.59 -8.88 4.85
C LEU A 541 -26.99 -10.10 5.56
N ALA A 542 -25.90 -10.67 5.05
CA ALA A 542 -25.23 -11.83 5.64
C ALA A 542 -24.62 -11.55 7.01
N ASP A 543 -24.26 -10.30 7.32
CA ASP A 543 -23.82 -9.89 8.67
C ASP A 543 -24.99 -9.72 9.66
N ASN A 544 -26.21 -9.81 9.19
CA ASN A 544 -27.44 -9.63 9.99
C ASN A 544 -27.45 -8.33 10.82
N PRO A 545 -27.22 -7.15 10.20
CA PRO A 545 -27.08 -5.89 10.92
C PRO A 545 -28.41 -5.43 11.54
N SER A 546 -28.32 -4.64 12.62
CA SER A 546 -29.48 -3.94 13.21
C SER A 546 -29.84 -2.68 12.41
N ILE A 547 -28.84 -2.02 11.81
CA ILE A 547 -28.99 -0.85 10.95
C ILE A 547 -28.44 -1.18 9.57
N LEU A 548 -29.29 -1.12 8.54
CA LEU A 548 -28.94 -1.31 7.15
C LEU A 548 -29.01 0.00 6.39
N ILE A 549 -27.89 0.47 5.89
CA ILE A 549 -27.78 1.68 5.08
C ILE A 549 -27.69 1.28 3.61
N MET A 550 -28.57 1.84 2.77
CA MET A 550 -28.62 1.62 1.33
C MET A 550 -28.40 2.94 0.60
N ASP A 551 -27.21 3.15 0.02
CA ASP A 551 -26.88 4.35 -0.76
C ASP A 551 -27.09 4.08 -2.25
N ASP A 552 -28.24 4.50 -2.78
CA ASP A 552 -28.69 4.37 -4.18
C ASP A 552 -28.55 2.94 -4.77
N THR A 553 -28.79 1.93 -3.92
CA THR A 553 -28.49 0.52 -4.21
C THR A 553 -29.51 -0.15 -5.15
N THR A 554 -30.61 0.51 -5.46
CA THR A 554 -31.66 -0.03 -6.34
C THR A 554 -31.80 0.73 -7.65
N SER A 555 -30.94 1.71 -7.91
CA SER A 555 -31.02 2.56 -9.11
C SER A 555 -30.82 1.82 -10.44
N ALA A 556 -30.02 0.73 -10.41
CA ALA A 556 -29.75 -0.12 -11.57
C ALA A 556 -30.62 -1.40 -11.60
N VAL A 557 -31.60 -1.52 -10.69
CA VAL A 557 -32.52 -2.65 -10.58
C VAL A 557 -33.87 -2.24 -11.18
N ASP A 558 -34.58 -3.15 -11.81
CA ASP A 558 -35.94 -2.94 -12.31
C ASP A 558 -36.95 -2.81 -11.17
N MET A 559 -38.06 -2.12 -11.42
CA MET A 559 -39.07 -1.79 -10.40
C MET A 559 -39.74 -3.02 -9.76
N GLU A 560 -39.87 -4.12 -10.51
CA GLU A 560 -40.46 -5.37 -10.01
C GLU A 560 -39.55 -6.03 -8.97
N THR A 561 -38.27 -6.19 -9.34
CA THR A 561 -37.23 -6.72 -8.42
C THR A 561 -37.02 -5.82 -7.22
N GLU A 562 -37.07 -4.47 -7.38
CA GLU A 562 -36.98 -3.54 -6.27
C GLU A 562 -38.16 -3.73 -5.27
N ALA A 563 -39.39 -3.87 -5.77
CA ALA A 563 -40.56 -4.10 -4.92
C ALA A 563 -40.48 -5.44 -4.17
N GLU A 564 -39.95 -6.50 -4.83
CA GLU A 564 -39.74 -7.80 -4.20
C GLU A 564 -38.68 -7.72 -3.08
N ILE A 565 -37.54 -7.05 -3.33
CA ILE A 565 -36.51 -6.82 -2.31
C ILE A 565 -37.09 -6.05 -1.11
N GLN A 566 -37.85 -4.98 -1.34
CA GLN A 566 -38.47 -4.19 -0.26
C GLN A 566 -39.45 -5.03 0.55
N LYS A 567 -40.21 -5.92 -0.09
CA LYS A 567 -41.11 -6.84 0.58
C LYS A 567 -40.34 -7.83 1.46
N HIS A 568 -39.31 -8.47 0.92
CA HIS A 568 -38.48 -9.41 1.68
C HIS A 568 -37.79 -8.75 2.87
N LEU A 569 -37.31 -7.51 2.72
CA LEU A 569 -36.68 -6.75 3.81
C LEU A 569 -37.71 -6.46 4.96
N LYS A 570 -38.96 -6.20 4.62
CA LYS A 570 -40.02 -6.02 5.62
C LYS A 570 -40.41 -7.32 6.33
N GLU A 571 -40.32 -8.46 5.66
CA GLU A 571 -40.62 -9.79 6.18
C GLU A 571 -39.47 -10.41 7.01
N MET A 572 -38.29 -9.79 7.00
CA MET A 572 -37.19 -10.26 7.84
C MET A 572 -37.49 -10.07 9.32
N ASP A 573 -37.42 -11.15 10.09
CA ASP A 573 -37.58 -11.12 11.55
C ASP A 573 -36.54 -10.20 12.21
N GLY A 574 -37.03 -9.31 13.10
CA GLY A 574 -36.13 -8.53 13.97
C GLY A 574 -36.20 -7.01 13.81
N GLY A 575 -37.06 -6.45 12.96
CA GLY A 575 -37.31 -4.99 12.94
C GLY A 575 -36.06 -4.14 12.70
N LYS A 576 -35.33 -4.40 11.58
CA LYS A 576 -34.13 -3.65 11.23
C LYS A 576 -34.43 -2.19 10.94
N THR A 577 -33.58 -1.29 11.43
CA THR A 577 -33.62 0.12 11.02
C THR A 577 -32.98 0.24 9.62
N ILE A 578 -33.75 0.80 8.68
CA ILE A 578 -33.31 0.95 7.29
C ILE A 578 -33.09 2.42 6.97
N VAL A 579 -31.91 2.80 6.49
CA VAL A 579 -31.62 4.14 6.01
C VAL A 579 -31.41 4.06 4.50
N ALA A 580 -32.37 4.59 3.72
CA ALA A 580 -32.34 4.56 2.26
C ALA A 580 -32.02 5.94 1.68
N ILE A 581 -30.87 6.08 1.04
CA ILE A 581 -30.59 7.22 0.18
C ILE A 581 -31.09 6.88 -1.23
N ALA A 582 -31.90 7.72 -1.80
CA ALA A 582 -32.42 7.49 -3.13
C ALA A 582 -32.50 8.77 -3.97
N HIS A 583 -32.34 8.60 -5.27
CA HIS A 583 -32.64 9.61 -6.28
C HIS A 583 -34.08 9.47 -6.83
N ARG A 584 -34.71 8.30 -6.58
CA ARG A 584 -36.09 8.01 -6.98
C ARG A 584 -37.01 8.05 -5.78
N ILE A 585 -38.12 8.73 -5.93
CA ILE A 585 -39.14 8.78 -4.86
C ILE A 585 -39.76 7.40 -4.59
N SER A 586 -39.84 6.54 -5.62
CA SER A 586 -40.36 5.17 -5.46
C SER A 586 -39.66 4.38 -4.36
N SER A 587 -38.35 4.60 -4.15
CA SER A 587 -37.54 3.87 -3.17
C SER A 587 -37.74 4.35 -1.73
N VAL A 588 -38.24 5.58 -1.54
CA VAL A 588 -38.40 6.21 -0.20
C VAL A 588 -39.83 6.57 0.18
N LYS A 589 -40.79 6.49 -0.74
CA LYS A 589 -42.19 6.87 -0.48
C LYS A 589 -42.84 6.11 0.68
N ASP A 590 -42.41 4.86 0.91
CA ASP A 590 -42.93 4.00 1.98
C ASP A 590 -42.05 4.08 3.26
N SER A 591 -41.27 5.14 3.42
CA SER A 591 -40.47 5.38 4.63
C SER A 591 -41.32 6.05 5.72
N ASP A 592 -41.03 5.69 6.98
CA ASP A 592 -41.70 6.26 8.15
C ASP A 592 -41.32 7.73 8.37
N LEU A 593 -40.08 8.08 7.98
CA LEU A 593 -39.59 9.44 7.97
C LEU A 593 -38.82 9.69 6.66
N ILE A 594 -39.12 10.80 6.01
CA ILE A 594 -38.36 11.28 4.83
C ILE A 594 -37.69 12.61 5.19
N LEU A 595 -36.39 12.71 4.91
CA LEU A 595 -35.64 13.96 5.03
C LEU A 595 -35.27 14.45 3.64
N VAL A 596 -35.54 15.72 3.37
CA VAL A 596 -35.08 16.41 2.15
C VAL A 596 -33.88 17.28 2.52
N LEU A 597 -32.72 16.92 1.99
CA LEU A 597 -31.48 17.65 2.20
C LEU A 597 -31.21 18.63 1.04
N GLU A 598 -30.84 19.86 1.40
CA GLU A 598 -30.37 20.87 0.46
C GLU A 598 -29.24 21.68 1.10
N HIS A 599 -28.10 21.80 0.40
CA HIS A 599 -26.91 22.51 0.88
C HIS A 599 -26.44 22.13 2.31
N GLY A 600 -26.58 20.84 2.65
CA GLY A 600 -26.18 20.31 3.95
C GLY A 600 -27.14 20.54 5.10
N ARG A 601 -28.37 21.01 4.83
CA ARG A 601 -29.43 21.23 5.81
C ARG A 601 -30.67 20.40 5.50
N ILE A 602 -31.43 20.04 6.52
CA ILE A 602 -32.76 19.46 6.35
C ILE A 602 -33.71 20.63 6.08
N VAL A 603 -34.27 20.67 4.86
CA VAL A 603 -35.25 21.69 4.46
C VAL A 603 -36.70 21.23 4.70
N GLU A 604 -36.94 19.92 4.59
CA GLU A 604 -38.26 19.33 4.85
C GLU A 604 -38.11 17.98 5.53
N ARG A 605 -39.04 17.62 6.39
CA ARG A 605 -39.15 16.32 7.04
C ARG A 605 -40.61 15.92 7.25
N GLY A 606 -40.90 14.64 7.10
CA GLY A 606 -42.27 14.09 7.31
C GLY A 606 -42.47 12.80 6.54
N THR A 607 -43.67 12.29 6.54
CA THR A 607 -44.11 11.16 5.72
C THR A 607 -44.38 11.60 4.28
N HIS A 608 -44.47 10.65 3.35
CA HIS A 608 -44.81 10.94 1.94
C HIS A 608 -46.11 11.78 1.81
N ALA A 609 -47.15 11.41 2.55
CA ALA A 609 -48.43 12.11 2.50
C ALA A 609 -48.33 13.56 3.00
N GLU A 610 -47.61 13.79 4.08
CA GLU A 610 -47.40 15.13 4.65
C GLU A 610 -46.58 16.02 3.71
N LEU A 611 -45.51 15.49 3.15
CA LEU A 611 -44.62 16.24 2.25
C LEU A 611 -45.27 16.56 0.90
N VAL A 612 -46.12 15.66 0.38
CA VAL A 612 -46.91 15.96 -0.82
C VAL A 612 -47.95 17.06 -0.53
N ALA A 613 -48.61 17.01 0.64
CA ALA A 613 -49.61 18.02 1.05
C ALA A 613 -48.96 19.40 1.32
N ALA A 614 -47.69 19.44 1.75
CA ALA A 614 -46.99 20.68 2.03
C ALA A 614 -46.63 21.49 0.77
N HIS A 615 -46.66 20.89 -0.43
CA HIS A 615 -46.32 21.51 -1.72
C HIS A 615 -44.95 22.19 -1.74
N GLY A 616 -43.96 21.61 -1.04
CA GLY A 616 -42.63 22.15 -0.95
C GLY A 616 -41.65 21.49 -1.93
N ARG A 617 -40.37 21.40 -1.56
CA ARG A 617 -39.28 20.85 -2.39
C ARG A 617 -39.49 19.36 -2.74
N TYR A 618 -40.01 18.58 -1.79
CA TYR A 618 -40.38 17.18 -2.02
C TYR A 618 -41.47 17.06 -3.12
N TRP A 619 -42.48 17.90 -3.08
CA TRP A 619 -43.56 17.94 -4.07
C TRP A 619 -43.00 18.27 -5.47
N ASP A 620 -42.07 19.24 -5.57
CA ASP A 620 -41.42 19.59 -6.85
C ASP A 620 -40.68 18.40 -7.46
N ILE A 621 -39.93 17.66 -6.64
CA ILE A 621 -39.20 16.45 -7.06
C ILE A 621 -40.21 15.36 -7.49
N TYR A 622 -41.26 15.16 -6.73
CA TYR A 622 -42.31 14.18 -7.00
C TYR A 622 -43.02 14.45 -8.34
N HIS A 623 -43.42 15.68 -8.59
CA HIS A 623 -44.06 16.07 -9.84
C HIS A 623 -43.15 15.97 -11.05
N LYS A 624 -41.88 16.35 -10.92
CA LYS A 624 -40.89 16.18 -11.96
C LYS A 624 -40.70 14.72 -12.34
N GLN A 625 -40.66 13.81 -11.37
CA GLN A 625 -40.45 12.38 -11.63
C GLN A 625 -41.71 11.69 -12.22
N LEU A 626 -42.89 12.14 -11.89
CA LEU A 626 -44.14 11.63 -12.49
C LEU A 626 -44.43 12.19 -13.89
N GLY A 627 -43.56 13.08 -14.43
CA GLY A 627 -43.79 13.70 -15.74
C GLY A 627 -44.95 14.67 -15.81
N LEU A 628 -45.54 15.01 -14.65
CA LEU A 628 -46.56 16.03 -14.55
C LEU A 628 -45.88 17.40 -14.58
N GLN A 629 -45.68 17.95 -15.78
CA GLN A 629 -45.21 19.32 -15.90
C GLN A 629 -46.19 20.22 -15.17
N SER A 630 -45.69 20.96 -14.19
CA SER A 630 -46.41 22.10 -13.61
C SER A 630 -46.76 23.03 -14.75
N GLY A 631 -48.04 23.12 -15.10
CA GLY A 631 -48.54 24.11 -16.00
C GLY A 631 -48.35 25.50 -15.39
N VAL A 632 -47.15 26.04 -15.55
CA VAL A 632 -46.94 27.47 -15.44
C VAL A 632 -47.50 28.04 -16.74
N ALA A 633 -48.71 28.58 -16.65
CA ALA A 633 -49.29 29.39 -17.65
C ALA A 633 -48.28 30.48 -18.08
N GLN A 634 -47.69 30.33 -19.28
CA GLN A 634 -47.20 31.46 -20.03
C GLN A 634 -48.45 32.25 -20.43
N GLY A 635 -48.84 33.19 -19.60
CA GLY A 635 -49.70 34.31 -19.95
C GLY A 635 -48.82 35.40 -20.51
N PHE A 636 -49.02 35.67 -21.77
CA PHE A 636 -48.77 36.85 -22.60
C PHE A 636 -47.86 37.93 -22.05
#